data_da796dfc54c3c1a3a6b44f0f10895ed9
#
_entry.id   da796dfc54c3c1a3a6b44f0f10895ed9
#
_cell.length_a   1.000
_cell.length_b   1.000
_cell.length_c   1.000
_cell.angle_alpha   90.00
_cell.angle_beta   90.00
_cell.angle_gamma   90.00
#
_symmetry.space_group_name_H-M   'P 1'
#
loop_
_entity.id
_entity.type
_entity.pdbx_description
1 polymer ?
#
loop_
_entity_poly.entity_id
_entity_poly.type
_entity_poly.pdbx_seq_one_letter_code
_entity_poly.pdbx_strand_id
1 'polypeptide(L)'
;MSLNPAMTTAQFAAGGTRLIASLTPADFAALPTQYVVAMTTAQARALSAKQLSALPAASVTALEDADFAALGLSQLTVATQTTGFTAALTASQLAALTVSQALVLSAKGMGGIRPEALAAMQTQQLTLLREMQLRGLTAAQMHALTTDQISALTVTQLPFLPTQRTPGVDMFRTDQVAAFSTRQMAALGTALLAQFSNTELAAIETEDLAALSTQQVGVLNVNQLLALGTDQLQALRSHQVGALGTRQVQALNVERLHALSTAGLSGLTSRQVNMLSTSTFAALDKEELAALGTGAINGLATRLLTLLDADKMAALTPRQMAALTSASLNALRSDQFLALSTAQVASLNAAQLGGLSTKNLAAIQAENLGALPAAFIAALNSAQFAALGGTAHDISYLSTSQIAQLRTAALSGMTAAQAVALTSDQAARLTAAQVGALSTKVIAALEQEDFAALSGAAISGLSAQQFAVLRSDQILGLTTAQASGLGSHHIGALSTALMAQMLPEEIAALKPAALAGLRYDQLRTLSSDQVRALTVAQSAALSSNQFRALDTAIVASMEAQDVAALNTSVVATLSTATVAALNTEQIAALNARQVGIMSTASLQALSDAQFAALGSQQLAGLSSRQYQSLSTRDMAAISSAQFGGLSTQVIASLSTAQAVALTTDQMVGLTYAQVGALSKTTLVALEKEDLAAMETSDLRALGSAQLKVLSTAQLSAFTPAQANVFTTAQTAGLSSAQLTALNGAKNAEAVTAKVMSLRVRDLVQALASYQAEVAAPGLDPLREQAGSHLQLNIYAPETPPHLFAPPRK
;
A
#
# COMPACT_ATOMS: atom_id res chain seq x y z
N MET A 1 -19.33 14.03 110.38
CA MET A 1 -18.36 14.28 111.42
C MET A 1 -17.23 15.11 110.82
N SER A 2 -17.02 16.27 111.36
CA SER A 2 -15.82 17.03 110.92
C SER A 2 -14.56 16.38 111.49
N LEU A 3 -13.45 16.49 110.80
CA LEU A 3 -12.17 15.99 111.32
C LEU A 3 -11.83 16.62 112.61
N ASN A 4 -11.42 15.83 113.55
CA ASN A 4 -10.94 16.34 114.80
C ASN A 4 -9.63 17.12 114.54
N PRO A 5 -9.58 18.43 114.85
CA PRO A 5 -8.38 19.24 114.58
C PRO A 5 -7.11 18.77 115.30
N ALA A 6 -7.24 17.90 116.30
CA ALA A 6 -6.11 17.35 117.11
C ALA A 6 -5.65 15.99 116.59
N MET A 7 -6.20 15.47 115.47
CA MET A 7 -5.84 14.18 114.93
C MET A 7 -4.46 14.26 114.28
N THR A 8 -3.61 13.32 114.59
CA THR A 8 -2.29 13.20 113.94
C THR A 8 -2.40 12.48 112.60
N THR A 9 -1.47 12.68 111.70
CA THR A 9 -1.40 11.96 110.34
C THR A 9 -1.37 10.44 110.54
N ALA A 10 -0.67 9.92 111.51
CA ALA A 10 -0.67 8.50 111.89
C ALA A 10 -2.05 7.97 112.33
N GLN A 11 -2.82 8.74 113.13
CA GLN A 11 -4.18 8.41 113.53
C GLN A 11 -5.14 8.44 112.27
N PHE A 12 -4.94 9.37 111.38
CA PHE A 12 -5.72 9.43 110.17
C PHE A 12 -5.45 8.17 109.23
N ALA A 13 -4.26 7.82 109.12
CA ALA A 13 -3.90 6.59 108.37
C ALA A 13 -4.46 5.34 109.05
N ALA A 14 -4.36 5.22 110.33
CA ALA A 14 -4.92 4.12 111.16
C ALA A 14 -6.45 4.06 111.16
N GLY A 15 -7.17 5.14 110.81
CA GLY A 15 -8.62 5.22 110.74
C GLY A 15 -9.28 4.38 109.74
N GLY A 16 -8.54 3.84 108.87
CA GLY A 16 -8.96 2.92 107.81
C GLY A 16 -10.06 3.45 106.87
N THR A 17 -10.71 2.59 106.13
CA THR A 17 -11.72 2.94 105.10
C THR A 17 -13.02 3.51 105.74
N ARG A 18 -13.28 3.15 106.98
CA ARG A 18 -14.47 3.66 107.75
C ARG A 18 -14.36 5.16 108.00
N LEU A 19 -13.16 5.67 108.36
CA LEU A 19 -12.98 7.06 108.51
C LEU A 19 -13.29 7.83 107.24
N ILE A 20 -12.77 7.37 106.10
CA ILE A 20 -13.02 7.95 104.75
C ILE A 20 -14.49 8.00 104.44
N ALA A 21 -15.23 6.93 104.69
CA ALA A 21 -16.68 6.84 104.43
C ALA A 21 -17.51 7.76 105.31
N SER A 22 -17.00 8.24 106.50
CA SER A 22 -17.66 9.15 107.39
C SER A 22 -17.45 10.63 106.98
N LEU A 23 -16.49 10.96 106.22
CA LEU A 23 -16.18 12.33 105.84
C LEU A 23 -17.04 12.79 104.71
N THR A 24 -17.47 14.04 104.67
CA THR A 24 -18.23 14.64 103.63
C THR A 24 -17.29 15.19 102.47
N PRO A 25 -17.76 15.46 101.31
CA PRO A 25 -16.98 16.16 100.25
C PRO A 25 -16.47 17.53 100.72
N ALA A 26 -17.23 18.25 101.59
CA ALA A 26 -16.80 19.55 102.21
C ALA A 26 -15.61 19.35 103.11
N ASP A 27 -15.56 18.23 103.84
CA ASP A 27 -14.40 17.93 104.71
C ASP A 27 -13.15 17.67 103.85
N PHE A 28 -13.28 17.01 102.69
CA PHE A 28 -12.16 16.84 101.81
C PHE A 28 -11.72 18.14 101.12
N ALA A 29 -12.64 19.06 100.83
CA ALA A 29 -12.30 20.39 100.33
C ALA A 29 -11.48 21.26 101.32
N ALA A 30 -11.64 20.99 102.59
CA ALA A 30 -10.91 21.67 103.64
C ALA A 30 -9.73 20.88 104.27
N LEU A 31 -9.43 19.68 103.70
CA LEU A 31 -8.46 18.74 104.25
C LEU A 31 -7.01 19.24 104.00
N PRO A 32 -6.21 19.48 105.06
CA PRO A 32 -4.82 19.83 104.92
C PRO A 32 -4.04 18.75 104.15
N THR A 33 -3.08 19.16 103.31
CA THR A 33 -2.28 18.25 102.41
C THR A 33 -1.53 17.15 103.17
N GLN A 34 -1.14 17.39 104.45
CA GLN A 34 -0.44 16.42 105.29
C GLN A 34 -1.26 15.15 105.54
N TYR A 35 -2.57 15.24 105.54
CA TYR A 35 -3.46 14.08 105.69
C TYR A 35 -3.64 13.32 104.43
N VAL A 36 -3.56 14.02 103.28
CA VAL A 36 -3.59 13.39 101.98
C VAL A 36 -2.30 12.60 101.74
N VAL A 37 -1.16 13.12 102.16
CA VAL A 37 0.11 12.40 102.10
C VAL A 37 0.14 11.15 103.01
N ALA A 38 -0.51 11.21 104.08
CA ALA A 38 -0.60 10.10 105.02
C ALA A 38 -1.71 9.06 104.69
N MET A 39 -2.43 9.26 103.63
CA MET A 39 -3.51 8.37 103.20
C MET A 39 -2.93 7.02 102.79
N THR A 40 -3.56 5.95 103.16
CA THR A 40 -3.19 4.62 102.70
C THR A 40 -3.91 4.32 101.40
N THR A 41 -3.32 3.39 100.54
CA THR A 41 -3.93 2.94 99.27
C THR A 41 -5.34 2.37 99.48
N ALA A 42 -5.60 1.72 100.61
CA ALA A 42 -6.95 1.27 101.04
C ALA A 42 -7.91 2.41 101.21
N GLN A 43 -7.46 3.49 101.83
CA GLN A 43 -8.25 4.72 102.09
C GLN A 43 -8.47 5.49 100.76
N ALA A 44 -7.49 5.61 99.93
CA ALA A 44 -7.63 6.21 98.57
C ALA A 44 -8.67 5.45 97.76
N ARG A 45 -8.67 4.14 97.77
CA ARG A 45 -9.66 3.31 97.12
C ARG A 45 -11.05 3.43 97.63
N ALA A 46 -11.17 3.78 98.91
CA ALA A 46 -12.48 3.96 99.59
C ALA A 46 -13.08 5.33 99.41
N LEU A 47 -12.41 6.31 98.86
CA LEU A 47 -12.95 7.61 98.56
C LEU A 47 -14.18 7.48 97.63
N SER A 48 -15.23 8.20 97.94
CA SER A 48 -16.27 8.35 96.91
C SER A 48 -15.81 9.32 95.87
N ALA A 49 -16.39 9.17 94.63
CA ALA A 49 -16.08 10.05 93.56
C ALA A 49 -16.28 11.54 93.83
N LYS A 50 -17.26 11.86 94.66
CA LYS A 50 -17.54 13.24 95.10
C LYS A 50 -16.48 13.76 96.11
N GLN A 51 -15.98 12.92 96.99
CA GLN A 51 -14.90 13.28 97.92
C GLN A 51 -13.60 13.54 97.16
N LEU A 52 -13.27 12.66 96.17
CA LEU A 52 -12.10 12.86 95.37
C LEU A 52 -12.17 14.16 94.52
N SER A 53 -13.33 14.43 93.92
CA SER A 53 -13.55 15.65 93.10
C SER A 53 -13.54 16.94 94.01
N ALA A 54 -13.72 16.85 95.30
CA ALA A 54 -13.70 17.97 96.20
C ALA A 54 -12.29 18.33 96.70
N LEU A 55 -11.29 17.50 96.51
CA LEU A 55 -9.91 17.78 96.91
C LEU A 55 -9.37 19.05 96.22
N PRO A 56 -8.77 19.96 97.01
CA PRO A 56 -8.04 21.10 96.48
C PRO A 56 -6.86 20.64 95.56
N ALA A 57 -6.48 21.49 94.62
CA ALA A 57 -5.36 21.22 93.71
C ALA A 57 -4.06 20.80 94.47
N ALA A 58 -3.72 21.48 95.55
CA ALA A 58 -2.58 21.12 96.37
C ALA A 58 -2.69 19.72 97.01
N SER A 59 -3.87 19.30 97.35
CA SER A 59 -4.15 17.98 97.90
C SER A 59 -4.12 16.89 96.86
N VAL A 60 -4.62 17.18 95.70
CA VAL A 60 -4.49 16.26 94.53
C VAL A 60 -3.02 16.05 94.16
N THR A 61 -2.22 17.11 94.12
CA THR A 61 -0.74 17.04 93.90
C THR A 61 -0.01 16.26 94.95
N ALA A 62 -0.50 16.26 96.16
CA ALA A 62 0.09 15.62 97.37
C ALA A 62 -0.27 14.13 97.53
N LEU A 63 -1.20 13.60 96.77
CA LEU A 63 -1.47 12.16 96.71
C LEU A 63 -0.22 11.39 96.21
N GLU A 64 0.17 10.38 97.02
CA GLU A 64 1.27 9.51 96.56
C GLU A 64 0.89 8.69 95.33
N ASP A 65 1.87 8.35 94.46
CA ASP A 65 1.64 7.66 93.24
C ASP A 65 0.97 6.30 93.44
N ALA A 66 1.31 5.58 94.49
CA ALA A 66 0.69 4.30 94.87
C ALA A 66 -0.79 4.47 95.24
N ASP A 67 -1.13 5.53 95.92
CA ASP A 67 -2.52 5.84 96.31
C ASP A 67 -3.34 6.30 95.11
N PHE A 68 -2.73 7.12 94.29
CA PHE A 68 -3.36 7.56 93.02
C PHE A 68 -3.62 6.37 92.09
N ALA A 69 -2.66 5.46 91.98
CA ALA A 69 -2.82 4.23 91.19
C ALA A 69 -3.87 3.25 91.76
N ALA A 70 -4.15 3.37 93.06
CA ALA A 70 -5.18 2.54 93.65
C ALA A 70 -6.62 3.09 93.51
N LEU A 71 -6.81 4.31 93.01
CA LEU A 71 -8.13 4.89 92.72
C LEU A 71 -9.00 4.05 91.80
N GLY A 72 -10.29 3.95 92.17
CA GLY A 72 -11.23 3.23 91.28
C GLY A 72 -11.60 3.98 90.02
N LEU A 73 -12.02 3.24 88.97
CA LEU A 73 -12.41 3.83 87.70
C LEU A 73 -13.58 4.82 87.80
N SER A 74 -14.56 4.48 88.62
CA SER A 74 -15.71 5.37 88.82
C SER A 74 -15.34 6.69 89.56
N GLN A 75 -14.35 6.64 90.43
CA GLN A 75 -13.81 7.84 91.14
C GLN A 75 -13.16 8.78 90.09
N LEU A 76 -12.29 8.27 89.27
CA LEU A 76 -11.61 9.02 88.20
C LEU A 76 -12.57 9.51 87.13
N THR A 77 -13.57 8.71 86.72
CA THR A 77 -14.60 9.16 85.80
C THR A 77 -15.27 10.45 86.17
N VAL A 78 -15.59 10.59 87.46
CA VAL A 78 -16.29 11.77 87.99
C VAL A 78 -15.31 12.93 88.29
N ALA A 79 -14.17 12.63 88.89
CA ALA A 79 -13.18 13.63 89.24
C ALA A 79 -12.63 14.38 87.99
N THR A 80 -12.47 13.66 86.88
CA THR A 80 -11.94 14.25 85.69
C THR A 80 -12.98 15.03 84.86
N GLN A 81 -14.22 15.12 85.24
CA GLN A 81 -15.24 16.01 84.65
C GLN A 81 -14.90 17.49 84.81
N THR A 82 -13.95 17.82 85.70
CA THR A 82 -13.46 19.18 85.90
C THR A 82 -11.98 19.31 85.56
N THR A 83 -11.61 20.44 84.99
CA THR A 83 -10.20 20.73 84.62
C THR A 83 -9.37 21.04 85.90
N GLY A 84 -9.96 21.44 87.00
CA GLY A 84 -9.24 21.73 88.24
C GLY A 84 -8.53 20.51 88.83
N PHE A 85 -9.19 19.33 88.78
CA PHE A 85 -8.59 18.08 89.25
C PHE A 85 -7.44 17.66 88.39
N THR A 86 -7.66 17.64 87.10
CA THR A 86 -6.62 17.15 86.13
C THR A 86 -5.46 18.14 86.01
N ALA A 87 -5.68 19.46 86.21
CA ALA A 87 -4.61 20.44 86.16
C ALA A 87 -3.67 20.33 87.45
N ALA A 88 -4.11 19.65 88.40
CA ALA A 88 -3.32 19.40 89.61
C ALA A 88 -2.48 18.13 89.55
N LEU A 89 -2.71 17.28 88.58
CA LEU A 89 -1.96 16.03 88.47
C LEU A 89 -0.47 16.26 88.16
N THR A 90 0.35 15.47 88.87
CA THR A 90 1.81 15.47 88.65
C THR A 90 2.18 14.53 87.53
N ALA A 91 3.40 14.67 87.02
CA ALA A 91 3.98 13.79 86.07
C ALA A 91 4.05 12.35 86.58
N SER A 92 4.48 12.14 87.79
CA SER A 92 4.57 10.81 88.39
C SER A 92 3.18 10.14 88.57
N GLN A 93 2.17 10.90 88.99
CA GLN A 93 0.82 10.39 89.04
C GLN A 93 0.24 9.96 87.77
N LEU A 94 0.49 10.70 86.67
CA LEU A 94 0.08 10.32 85.30
C LEU A 94 0.81 9.08 84.86
N ALA A 95 2.12 8.97 85.13
CA ALA A 95 2.89 7.79 84.79
C ALA A 95 2.42 6.53 85.54
N ALA A 96 1.94 6.75 86.81
CA ALA A 96 1.44 5.67 87.64
C ALA A 96 0.01 5.20 87.29
N LEU A 97 -0.73 5.87 86.41
CA LEU A 97 -2.05 5.44 85.98
C LEU A 97 -1.96 4.02 85.29
N THR A 98 -2.91 3.20 85.68
CA THR A 98 -3.15 1.97 84.89
C THR A 98 -3.79 2.32 83.59
N VAL A 99 -3.67 1.48 82.60
CA VAL A 99 -4.34 1.63 81.28
C VAL A 99 -5.86 1.86 81.44
N SER A 100 -6.50 1.06 82.25
CA SER A 100 -7.94 1.18 82.51
C SER A 100 -8.31 2.54 83.17
N GLN A 101 -7.46 3.08 83.99
CA GLN A 101 -7.66 4.43 84.64
C GLN A 101 -7.46 5.53 83.56
N ALA A 102 -6.49 5.44 82.73
CA ALA A 102 -6.30 6.41 81.64
C ALA A 102 -7.50 6.44 80.66
N LEU A 103 -8.17 5.30 80.41
CA LEU A 103 -9.32 5.19 79.53
C LEU A 103 -10.63 5.82 80.15
N VAL A 104 -10.71 6.10 81.38
CA VAL A 104 -11.90 6.73 81.98
C VAL A 104 -11.76 8.25 82.16
N LEU A 105 -10.61 8.80 81.77
CA LEU A 105 -10.45 10.25 81.77
C LEU A 105 -11.41 10.93 80.84
N SER A 106 -12.11 11.98 81.22
CA SER A 106 -13.02 12.68 80.28
C SER A 106 -12.28 13.56 79.30
N ALA A 107 -12.92 13.89 78.19
CA ALA A 107 -12.34 14.83 77.21
C ALA A 107 -11.95 16.18 77.88
N LYS A 108 -12.80 16.69 78.70
CA LYS A 108 -12.56 17.93 79.48
C LYS A 108 -11.41 17.77 80.43
N GLY A 109 -11.33 16.59 81.05
CA GLY A 109 -10.22 16.27 81.99
C GLY A 109 -8.89 16.16 81.22
N MET A 110 -8.87 15.51 80.10
CA MET A 110 -7.66 15.47 79.26
C MET A 110 -7.15 16.86 78.92
N GLY A 111 -8.02 17.77 78.50
CA GLY A 111 -7.66 19.16 78.18
C GLY A 111 -7.19 19.99 79.40
N GLY A 112 -7.50 19.54 80.61
CA GLY A 112 -7.07 20.16 81.83
C GLY A 112 -5.69 19.74 82.32
N ILE A 113 -5.12 18.62 81.85
CA ILE A 113 -3.79 18.14 82.23
C ILE A 113 -2.74 19.16 81.78
N ARG A 114 -1.84 19.49 82.67
CA ARG A 114 -0.71 20.37 82.32
C ARG A 114 0.17 19.72 81.28
N PRO A 115 0.63 20.47 80.23
CA PRO A 115 1.42 19.93 79.17
C PRO A 115 2.62 19.09 79.61
N GLU A 116 3.41 19.60 80.57
CA GLU A 116 4.58 18.93 81.10
C GLU A 116 4.25 17.65 81.90
N ALA A 117 3.10 17.59 82.46
CA ALA A 117 2.61 16.39 83.13
C ALA A 117 2.17 15.32 82.18
N LEU A 118 1.49 15.72 81.05
CA LEU A 118 1.06 14.81 79.99
C LEU A 118 2.26 14.11 79.33
N ALA A 119 3.41 14.80 79.25
CA ALA A 119 4.64 14.22 78.68
C ALA A 119 5.19 13.02 79.48
N ALA A 120 4.73 12.86 80.73
CA ALA A 120 5.11 11.69 81.53
C ALA A 120 4.15 10.50 81.38
N MET A 121 3.05 10.64 80.62
CA MET A 121 2.14 9.52 80.37
C MET A 121 2.87 8.41 79.55
N GLN A 122 2.70 7.17 79.95
CA GLN A 122 3.32 6.05 79.26
C GLN A 122 2.74 5.88 77.85
N THR A 123 3.57 5.52 76.93
CA THR A 123 3.18 5.26 75.52
C THR A 123 2.05 4.26 75.45
N GLN A 124 2.07 3.18 76.24
CA GLN A 124 1.00 2.18 76.29
C GLN A 124 -0.37 2.76 76.73
N GLN A 125 -0.35 3.73 77.61
CA GLN A 125 -1.57 4.42 78.00
C GLN A 125 -2.09 5.32 76.91
N LEU A 126 -1.19 6.05 76.22
CA LEU A 126 -1.50 6.94 75.12
C LEU A 126 -2.09 6.18 73.89
N THR A 127 -1.53 5.04 73.55
CA THR A 127 -1.99 4.22 72.46
C THR A 127 -3.40 3.68 72.58
N LEU A 128 -3.94 3.66 73.81
CA LEU A 128 -5.27 3.16 74.12
C LEU A 128 -6.31 4.26 74.31
N LEU A 129 -5.91 5.54 74.35
CA LEU A 129 -6.85 6.66 74.39
C LEU A 129 -7.81 6.61 73.22
N ARG A 130 -9.10 6.88 73.55
CA ARG A 130 -10.22 6.89 72.64
C ARG A 130 -10.42 8.25 71.96
N GLU A 131 -11.20 8.30 70.89
CA GLU A 131 -11.55 9.54 70.20
C GLU A 131 -11.87 10.72 71.11
N MET A 132 -12.80 10.54 72.08
CA MET A 132 -13.25 11.60 72.96
C MET A 132 -12.10 12.21 73.81
N GLN A 133 -11.13 11.41 74.18
CA GLN A 133 -10.00 11.81 74.97
C GLN A 133 -8.96 12.57 74.14
N LEU A 134 -8.70 12.06 72.90
CA LEU A 134 -7.79 12.70 71.98
C LEU A 134 -8.31 14.05 71.47
N ARG A 135 -9.62 14.16 71.20
CA ARG A 135 -10.28 15.44 70.91
C ARG A 135 -10.24 16.43 72.04
N GLY A 136 -10.05 15.96 73.30
CA GLY A 136 -9.92 16.80 74.46
C GLY A 136 -8.55 17.44 74.64
N LEU A 137 -7.54 16.96 73.93
CA LEU A 137 -6.19 17.52 74.06
C LEU A 137 -6.14 18.96 73.48
N THR A 138 -5.21 19.75 73.96
CA THR A 138 -4.93 21.10 73.46
C THR A 138 -3.65 21.11 72.58
N ALA A 139 -3.47 22.15 71.79
CA ALA A 139 -2.23 22.34 71.00
C ALA A 139 -0.97 22.37 71.88
N ALA A 140 -1.06 23.04 73.05
CA ALA A 140 0.06 23.08 74.01
C ALA A 140 0.42 21.71 74.61
N GLN A 141 -0.57 20.87 74.81
CA GLN A 141 -0.37 19.48 75.23
C GLN A 141 0.26 18.65 74.13
N MET A 142 -0.21 18.80 72.87
CA MET A 142 0.41 18.14 71.66
C MET A 142 1.87 18.55 71.56
N HIS A 143 2.18 19.82 71.67
CA HIS A 143 3.55 20.33 71.62
C HIS A 143 4.44 19.75 72.72
N ALA A 144 3.88 19.41 73.84
CA ALA A 144 4.62 18.88 75.00
C ALA A 144 4.89 17.37 74.93
N LEU A 145 4.19 16.60 74.10
CA LEU A 145 4.40 15.18 74.00
C LEU A 145 5.85 14.87 73.61
N THR A 146 6.37 13.73 74.06
CA THR A 146 7.70 13.26 73.66
C THR A 146 7.66 12.66 72.21
N THR A 147 8.80 12.56 71.57
CA THR A 147 8.94 11.89 70.26
C THR A 147 8.48 10.43 70.29
N ASP A 148 8.79 9.71 71.41
CA ASP A 148 8.31 8.34 71.60
C ASP A 148 6.80 8.25 71.73
N GLN A 149 6.17 9.24 72.39
CA GLN A 149 4.71 9.33 72.52
C GLN A 149 4.06 9.63 71.16
N ILE A 150 4.64 10.51 70.33
CA ILE A 150 4.19 10.76 68.91
C ILE A 150 4.31 9.52 68.09
N SER A 151 5.45 8.85 68.09
CA SER A 151 5.68 7.61 67.35
C SER A 151 4.76 6.48 67.82
N ALA A 152 4.34 6.45 69.04
CA ALA A 152 3.42 5.46 69.61
C ALA A 152 1.96 5.70 69.24
N LEU A 153 1.54 6.89 68.77
CA LEU A 153 0.18 7.14 68.32
C LEU A 153 -0.20 6.21 67.19
N THR A 154 -1.35 5.56 67.34
CA THR A 154 -1.82 4.68 66.27
C THR A 154 -2.45 5.46 65.12
N VAL A 155 -2.41 4.89 63.88
CA VAL A 155 -3.03 5.52 62.71
C VAL A 155 -4.54 5.77 62.86
N THR A 156 -5.21 4.98 63.71
CA THR A 156 -6.63 5.18 64.05
C THR A 156 -6.90 6.32 64.98
N GLN A 157 -5.88 6.79 65.75
CA GLN A 157 -5.96 7.90 66.66
C GLN A 157 -5.73 9.27 66.03
N LEU A 158 -4.89 9.31 64.97
CA LEU A 158 -4.47 10.57 64.36
C LEU A 158 -5.63 11.44 63.84
N PRO A 159 -6.70 10.90 63.22
CA PRO A 159 -7.82 11.72 62.75
C PRO A 159 -8.57 12.43 63.86
N PHE A 160 -8.36 12.04 65.16
CA PHE A 160 -9.06 12.57 66.28
C PHE A 160 -8.21 13.59 67.09
N LEU A 161 -6.99 13.86 66.66
CA LEU A 161 -6.15 14.87 67.28
C LEU A 161 -6.78 16.27 67.14
N PRO A 162 -6.54 17.20 68.08
CA PRO A 162 -7.09 18.53 67.97
C PRO A 162 -6.60 19.26 66.73
N THR A 163 -7.52 20.00 66.11
CA THR A 163 -7.24 20.82 64.91
C THR A 163 -7.21 22.32 65.23
N GLN A 164 -7.43 22.69 66.44
CA GLN A 164 -7.43 24.12 66.92
C GLN A 164 -6.02 24.48 67.30
N ARG A 165 -5.39 25.40 66.59
CA ARG A 165 -4.07 25.95 66.92
C ARG A 165 -4.18 27.09 67.88
N THR A 166 -3.28 27.14 68.86
CA THR A 166 -3.11 28.32 69.73
C THR A 166 -2.32 29.39 68.95
N PRO A 167 -2.79 30.61 68.80
CA PRO A 167 -2.04 31.68 68.15
C PRO A 167 -0.62 31.82 68.67
N GLY A 168 0.37 31.73 67.78
CA GLY A 168 1.79 31.87 68.10
C GLY A 168 2.49 30.62 68.64
N VAL A 169 1.78 29.48 68.70
CA VAL A 169 2.37 28.19 69.13
C VAL A 169 2.19 27.18 68.02
N ASP A 170 3.26 26.52 67.62
CA ASP A 170 3.17 25.39 66.67
C ASP A 170 2.46 24.20 67.34
N MET A 171 1.74 23.44 66.58
CA MET A 171 1.03 22.24 67.00
C MET A 171 2.00 21.17 67.53
N PHE A 172 3.09 21.03 66.77
CA PHE A 172 4.17 20.10 67.06
C PHE A 172 5.54 20.81 67.00
N ARG A 173 6.49 20.30 67.69
CA ARG A 173 7.90 20.67 67.55
C ARG A 173 8.46 19.97 66.29
N THR A 174 9.53 20.47 65.73
CA THR A 174 10.20 19.90 64.55
C THR A 174 10.68 18.47 64.76
N ASP A 175 11.19 18.14 65.95
CA ASP A 175 11.59 16.80 66.40
C ASP A 175 10.38 15.84 66.45
N GLN A 176 9.23 16.36 66.89
CA GLN A 176 7.98 15.58 66.88
C GLN A 176 7.46 15.33 65.50
N VAL A 177 7.56 16.31 64.59
CA VAL A 177 7.18 16.12 63.17
C VAL A 177 8.05 15.07 62.52
N ALA A 178 9.35 15.08 62.75
CA ALA A 178 10.29 14.07 62.29
C ALA A 178 10.07 12.68 62.92
N ALA A 179 9.42 12.60 64.04
CA ALA A 179 9.12 11.37 64.78
C ALA A 179 7.84 10.65 64.22
N PHE A 180 7.03 11.29 63.43
CA PHE A 180 5.92 10.59 62.77
C PHE A 180 6.47 9.56 61.78
N SER A 181 5.93 8.37 61.82
CA SER A 181 6.18 7.40 60.73
C SER A 181 5.39 7.76 59.48
N THR A 182 5.86 7.25 58.34
CA THR A 182 5.20 7.40 57.01
C THR A 182 3.72 7.02 57.08
N ARG A 183 3.37 5.95 57.79
CA ARG A 183 1.97 5.52 57.98
C ARG A 183 1.15 6.49 58.79
N GLN A 184 1.76 7.09 59.84
CA GLN A 184 1.12 8.08 60.66
C GLN A 184 0.91 9.39 59.88
N MET A 185 1.89 9.85 59.14
CA MET A 185 1.80 11.04 58.29
C MET A 185 0.69 10.91 57.25
N ALA A 186 0.59 9.74 56.57
CA ALA A 186 -0.49 9.46 55.65
C ALA A 186 -1.88 9.38 56.26
N ALA A 187 -1.98 9.12 57.57
CA ALA A 187 -3.24 9.03 58.33
C ALA A 187 -3.64 10.35 58.99
N LEU A 188 -2.81 11.39 58.94
CA LEU A 188 -3.15 12.71 59.51
C LEU A 188 -4.40 13.28 58.83
N GLY A 189 -5.31 13.84 59.63
CA GLY A 189 -6.47 14.52 59.08
C GLY A 189 -6.08 15.78 58.30
N THR A 190 -6.76 16.03 57.18
CA THR A 190 -6.52 17.22 56.34
C THR A 190 -6.70 18.53 57.13
N ALA A 191 -7.66 18.57 58.09
CA ALA A 191 -7.90 19.72 58.94
C ALA A 191 -6.71 20.02 59.88
N LEU A 192 -6.03 18.98 60.38
CA LEU A 192 -4.84 19.12 61.22
C LEU A 192 -3.64 19.60 60.40
N LEU A 193 -3.40 18.94 59.24
CA LEU A 193 -2.29 19.29 58.34
C LEU A 193 -2.39 20.74 57.82
N ALA A 194 -3.62 21.22 57.57
CA ALA A 194 -3.87 22.61 57.16
C ALA A 194 -3.48 23.63 58.22
N GLN A 195 -3.33 23.22 59.51
CA GLN A 195 -2.90 24.07 60.60
C GLN A 195 -1.38 24.07 60.83
N PHE A 196 -0.64 23.18 60.14
CA PHE A 196 0.80 23.14 60.24
C PHE A 196 1.41 24.51 59.91
N SER A 197 2.33 24.99 60.68
CA SER A 197 3.14 26.15 60.34
C SER A 197 4.13 25.83 59.25
N ASN A 198 4.74 26.86 58.70
CA ASN A 198 5.81 26.69 57.73
C ASN A 198 7.00 25.92 58.32
N THR A 199 7.28 26.11 59.61
CA THR A 199 8.35 25.42 60.34
C THR A 199 8.04 23.93 60.50
N GLU A 200 6.81 23.59 60.81
CA GLU A 200 6.35 22.21 60.94
C GLU A 200 6.40 21.50 59.59
N LEU A 201 5.94 22.14 58.51
CA LEU A 201 6.00 21.58 57.17
C LEU A 201 7.44 21.36 56.68
N ALA A 202 8.33 22.29 56.96
CA ALA A 202 9.74 22.14 56.62
C ALA A 202 10.43 20.98 57.38
N ALA A 203 9.87 20.55 58.54
CA ALA A 203 10.39 19.45 59.34
C ALA A 203 9.85 18.07 58.88
N ILE A 204 8.90 17.98 57.92
CA ILE A 204 8.39 16.72 57.43
C ILE A 204 9.51 16.06 56.61
N GLU A 205 9.83 14.82 56.87
CA GLU A 205 10.79 14.05 56.09
C GLU A 205 10.28 13.80 54.66
N THR A 206 11.18 13.68 53.70
CA THR A 206 10.84 13.52 52.29
C THR A 206 10.00 12.28 52.00
N GLU A 207 10.29 11.18 52.69
CA GLU A 207 9.54 9.94 52.60
C GLU A 207 8.10 10.08 53.12
N ASP A 208 7.94 10.83 54.16
CA ASP A 208 6.64 11.13 54.79
C ASP A 208 5.81 12.08 53.95
N LEU A 209 6.44 13.10 53.37
CA LEU A 209 5.79 13.99 52.42
C LEU A 209 5.32 13.23 51.18
N ALA A 210 6.13 12.31 50.65
CA ALA A 210 5.78 11.45 49.54
C ALA A 210 4.62 10.47 49.85
N ALA A 211 4.34 10.21 51.13
CA ALA A 211 3.24 9.34 51.53
C ALA A 211 1.90 10.10 51.75
N LEU A 212 1.92 11.41 51.74
CA LEU A 212 0.69 12.19 51.84
C LEU A 212 -0.27 11.90 50.68
N SER A 213 -1.54 11.83 51.02
CA SER A 213 -2.59 11.70 49.99
C SER A 213 -2.76 12.99 49.17
N THR A 214 -3.41 12.86 48.01
CA THR A 214 -3.79 14.01 47.15
C THR A 214 -4.63 15.04 47.91
N GLN A 215 -5.52 14.59 48.80
CA GLN A 215 -6.34 15.50 49.62
C GLN A 215 -5.49 16.27 50.63
N GLN A 216 -4.51 15.62 51.23
CA GLN A 216 -3.61 16.25 52.21
C GLN A 216 -2.70 17.29 51.54
N VAL A 217 -2.15 16.99 50.34
CA VAL A 217 -1.34 17.99 49.63
C VAL A 217 -2.22 19.12 49.07
N GLY A 218 -3.43 18.81 48.63
CA GLY A 218 -4.38 19.80 48.10
C GLY A 218 -4.88 20.84 49.12
N VAL A 219 -4.86 20.54 50.42
CA VAL A 219 -5.29 21.51 51.45
C VAL A 219 -4.18 22.47 51.90
N LEU A 220 -2.93 22.24 51.53
CA LEU A 220 -1.85 23.17 51.79
C LEU A 220 -2.12 24.52 51.13
N ASN A 221 -1.98 25.62 51.86
CA ASN A 221 -2.09 26.95 51.27
C ASN A 221 -0.79 27.32 50.51
N VAL A 222 -0.81 28.41 49.74
CA VAL A 222 0.33 28.88 48.96
C VAL A 222 1.59 29.06 49.81
N ASN A 223 1.47 29.70 50.99
CA ASN A 223 2.63 29.95 51.85
C ASN A 223 3.21 28.65 52.42
N GLN A 224 2.34 27.70 52.73
CA GLN A 224 2.75 26.38 53.18
C GLN A 224 3.49 25.60 52.09
N LEU A 225 3.00 25.62 50.84
CA LEU A 225 3.70 25.00 49.71
C LEU A 225 5.06 25.67 49.47
N LEU A 226 5.12 26.99 49.55
CA LEU A 226 6.36 27.75 49.40
C LEU A 226 7.34 27.59 50.56
N ALA A 227 6.91 27.07 51.70
CA ALA A 227 7.78 26.71 52.84
C ALA A 227 8.52 25.38 52.64
N LEU A 228 8.05 24.52 51.72
CA LEU A 228 8.74 23.25 51.42
C LEU A 228 10.12 23.51 50.82
N GLY A 229 11.11 22.78 51.30
CA GLY A 229 12.46 22.79 50.71
C GLY A 229 12.55 22.13 49.38
N THR A 230 13.70 22.29 48.73
CA THR A 230 13.96 21.65 47.40
C THR A 230 13.83 20.13 47.45
N ASP A 231 14.41 19.49 48.46
CA ASP A 231 14.35 18.03 48.62
C ASP A 231 12.92 17.53 48.81
N GLN A 232 12.14 18.32 49.57
CA GLN A 232 10.72 18.04 49.82
C GLN A 232 9.88 18.21 48.54
N LEU A 233 10.13 19.24 47.74
CA LEU A 233 9.46 19.43 46.46
C LEU A 233 9.82 18.32 45.50
N GLN A 234 11.08 17.88 45.51
CA GLN A 234 11.56 16.76 44.65
C GLN A 234 10.91 15.42 45.01
N ALA A 235 10.58 15.23 46.30
CA ALA A 235 9.93 14.01 46.78
C ALA A 235 8.45 13.93 46.43
N LEU A 236 7.80 15.03 46.02
CA LEU A 236 6.40 15.01 45.60
C LEU A 236 6.18 14.12 44.38
N ARG A 237 5.25 13.21 44.50
CA ARG A 237 4.88 12.27 43.44
C ARG A 237 3.90 12.91 42.42
N SER A 238 3.79 12.32 41.24
CA SER A 238 2.94 12.83 40.15
C SER A 238 1.49 13.10 40.60
N HIS A 239 0.86 12.16 41.31
CA HIS A 239 -0.51 12.34 41.78
C HIS A 239 -0.67 13.48 42.82
N GLN A 240 0.37 13.75 43.61
CA GLN A 240 0.40 14.85 44.58
C GLN A 240 0.56 16.20 43.86
N VAL A 241 1.48 16.28 42.88
CA VAL A 241 1.67 17.48 42.04
C VAL A 241 0.41 17.75 41.22
N GLY A 242 -0.24 16.71 40.67
CA GLY A 242 -1.53 16.82 39.97
C GLY A 242 -2.68 17.33 40.88
N ALA A 243 -2.59 17.13 42.21
CA ALA A 243 -3.59 17.59 43.15
C ALA A 243 -3.40 19.05 43.64
N LEU A 244 -2.27 19.67 43.30
CA LEU A 244 -2.02 21.08 43.64
C LEU A 244 -3.06 21.98 42.97
N GLY A 245 -3.57 22.94 43.72
CA GLY A 245 -4.47 23.95 43.18
C GLY A 245 -3.75 24.86 42.15
N THR A 246 -4.51 25.41 41.21
CA THR A 246 -3.96 26.33 40.20
C THR A 246 -3.23 27.53 40.80
N ARG A 247 -3.71 28.06 41.95
CA ARG A 247 -3.03 29.16 42.67
C ARG A 247 -1.69 28.73 43.28
N GLN A 248 -1.61 27.50 43.75
CA GLN A 248 -0.38 26.92 44.31
C GLN A 248 0.67 26.79 43.16
N VAL A 249 0.27 26.23 42.01
CA VAL A 249 1.16 26.09 40.85
C VAL A 249 1.57 27.47 40.31
N GLN A 250 0.64 28.43 40.26
CA GLN A 250 0.94 29.78 39.76
C GLN A 250 1.97 30.51 40.68
N ALA A 251 2.04 30.16 41.96
CA ALA A 251 2.97 30.73 42.90
C ALA A 251 4.38 30.10 42.80
N LEU A 252 4.55 28.99 42.12
CA LEU A 252 5.86 28.40 41.89
C LEU A 252 6.68 29.31 40.96
N ASN A 253 7.81 29.75 41.44
CA ASN A 253 8.82 30.43 40.63
C ASN A 253 9.69 29.39 39.88
N VAL A 254 10.63 29.86 39.08
CA VAL A 254 11.52 29.01 38.27
C VAL A 254 12.26 28.00 39.15
N GLU A 255 12.90 28.47 40.24
CA GLU A 255 13.70 27.65 41.20
C GLU A 255 12.86 26.51 41.77
N ARG A 256 11.63 26.80 42.18
CA ARG A 256 10.75 25.80 42.83
C ARG A 256 10.14 24.84 41.81
N LEU A 257 9.93 25.29 40.58
CA LEU A 257 9.50 24.40 39.47
C LEU A 257 10.60 23.40 39.15
N HIS A 258 11.84 23.84 39.03
CA HIS A 258 13.01 22.98 38.86
C HIS A 258 13.29 22.05 40.04
N ALA A 259 12.81 22.40 41.24
CA ALA A 259 12.91 21.51 42.40
C ALA A 259 11.97 20.30 42.31
N LEU A 260 10.93 20.36 41.48
CA LEU A 260 10.05 19.20 41.28
C LEU A 260 10.79 18.14 40.43
N SER A 261 10.67 16.89 40.87
CA SER A 261 11.22 15.79 40.05
C SER A 261 10.49 15.65 38.71
N THR A 262 11.14 15.07 37.73
CA THR A 262 10.51 14.72 36.44
C THR A 262 9.29 13.81 36.63
N ALA A 263 9.35 12.90 37.60
CA ALA A 263 8.19 12.11 38.02
C ALA A 263 7.06 12.97 38.58
N GLY A 264 7.38 13.99 39.40
CA GLY A 264 6.43 14.97 39.90
C GLY A 264 5.80 15.81 38.80
N LEU A 265 6.62 16.37 37.93
CA LEU A 265 6.18 17.19 36.78
C LEU A 265 5.22 16.45 35.86
N SER A 266 5.38 15.11 35.70
CA SER A 266 4.45 14.28 34.91
C SER A 266 3.00 14.34 35.42
N GLY A 267 2.79 14.73 36.66
CA GLY A 267 1.47 14.88 37.29
C GLY A 267 0.76 16.19 36.96
N LEU A 268 1.46 17.19 36.45
CA LEU A 268 0.86 18.46 36.09
C LEU A 268 -0.23 18.30 35.03
N THR A 269 -1.37 18.92 35.28
CA THR A 269 -2.47 18.98 34.32
C THR A 269 -2.32 20.17 33.38
N SER A 270 -3.00 20.14 32.22
CA SER A 270 -3.01 21.29 31.31
C SER A 270 -3.50 22.58 31.96
N ARG A 271 -4.48 22.49 32.88
CA ARG A 271 -4.97 23.64 33.60
C ARG A 271 -3.89 24.27 34.48
N GLN A 272 -3.08 23.45 35.17
CA GLN A 272 -1.99 23.90 36.01
C GLN A 272 -0.85 24.51 35.19
N VAL A 273 -0.42 23.81 34.12
CA VAL A 273 0.66 24.32 33.24
C VAL A 273 0.24 25.64 32.60
N ASN A 274 -1.00 25.79 32.18
CA ASN A 274 -1.51 27.05 31.62
C ASN A 274 -1.58 28.20 32.61
N MET A 275 -1.49 27.95 33.93
CA MET A 275 -1.41 29.00 34.98
C MET A 275 0.02 29.44 35.24
N LEU A 276 1.02 28.72 34.77
CA LEU A 276 2.42 29.16 34.87
C LEU A 276 2.61 30.50 34.15
N SER A 277 3.47 31.32 34.65
CA SER A 277 3.91 32.53 33.95
C SER A 277 4.68 32.14 32.68
N THR A 278 4.71 33.01 31.69
CA THR A 278 5.49 32.77 30.46
C THR A 278 6.98 32.60 30.78
N SER A 279 7.52 33.34 31.75
CA SER A 279 8.91 33.21 32.19
C SER A 279 9.17 31.85 32.86
N THR A 280 8.27 31.41 33.75
CA THR A 280 8.40 30.12 34.43
C THR A 280 8.30 28.95 33.46
N PHE A 281 7.34 28.98 32.53
CA PHE A 281 7.21 27.95 31.51
C PHE A 281 8.41 27.93 30.56
N ALA A 282 8.88 29.10 30.12
CA ALA A 282 10.04 29.20 29.23
C ALA A 282 11.35 28.75 29.90
N ALA A 283 11.41 28.75 31.21
CA ALA A 283 12.57 28.28 31.97
C ALA A 283 12.66 26.76 32.07
N LEU A 284 11.55 26.02 31.85
CA LEU A 284 11.62 24.55 31.81
C LEU A 284 12.73 24.07 30.89
N ASP A 285 13.55 23.15 31.40
CA ASP A 285 14.57 22.49 30.58
C ASP A 285 13.96 21.38 29.68
N LYS A 286 14.82 20.70 28.92
CA LYS A 286 14.40 19.66 27.95
C LYS A 286 13.82 18.44 28.67
N GLU A 287 14.43 18.03 29.73
CA GLU A 287 14.10 16.87 30.55
C GLU A 287 12.76 17.09 31.26
N GLU A 288 12.59 18.27 31.82
CA GLU A 288 11.35 18.69 32.52
C GLU A 288 10.18 18.80 31.56
N LEU A 289 10.41 19.36 30.35
CA LEU A 289 9.39 19.45 29.31
C LEU A 289 8.99 18.07 28.81
N ALA A 290 9.98 17.18 28.63
CA ALA A 290 9.74 15.80 28.22
C ALA A 290 8.98 14.99 29.28
N ALA A 291 9.15 15.38 30.55
CA ALA A 291 8.47 14.74 31.68
C ALA A 291 6.99 15.12 31.83
N LEU A 292 6.55 16.24 31.25
CA LEU A 292 5.15 16.64 31.31
C LEU A 292 4.23 15.56 30.73
N GLY A 293 3.16 15.27 31.45
CA GLY A 293 2.16 14.29 30.96
C GLY A 293 1.50 14.70 29.64
N THR A 294 1.08 13.72 28.86
CA THR A 294 0.36 13.96 27.58
C THR A 294 -0.90 14.79 27.79
N GLY A 295 -1.58 14.63 28.91
CA GLY A 295 -2.74 15.44 29.27
C GLY A 295 -2.41 16.93 29.51
N ALA A 296 -1.22 17.23 29.98
CA ALA A 296 -0.74 18.62 30.15
C ALA A 296 -0.47 19.24 28.79
N ILE A 297 0.19 18.49 27.90
CA ILE A 297 0.57 18.93 26.57
C ILE A 297 -0.66 19.11 25.66
N ASN A 298 -1.62 18.19 25.71
CA ASN A 298 -2.83 18.26 24.87
C ASN A 298 -3.61 19.56 25.07
N GLY A 299 -3.72 20.04 26.30
CA GLY A 299 -4.45 21.27 26.64
C GLY A 299 -3.58 22.51 26.74
N LEU A 300 -2.34 22.48 26.22
CA LEU A 300 -1.42 23.61 26.36
C LEU A 300 -1.89 24.81 25.52
N ALA A 301 -1.91 25.97 26.15
CA ALA A 301 -2.30 27.20 25.47
C ALA A 301 -1.29 27.58 24.38
N THR A 302 -1.79 28.09 23.25
CA THR A 302 -0.93 28.48 22.10
C THR A 302 0.17 29.48 22.47
N ARG A 303 -0.10 30.40 23.40
CA ARG A 303 0.89 31.36 23.90
C ARG A 303 2.12 30.69 24.51
N LEU A 304 1.95 29.50 25.12
CA LEU A 304 3.05 28.74 25.71
C LEU A 304 3.78 27.90 24.65
N LEU A 305 3.03 27.29 23.72
CA LEU A 305 3.61 26.55 22.60
C LEU A 305 4.57 27.42 21.76
N THR A 306 4.21 28.68 21.50
CA THR A 306 5.04 29.59 20.71
C THR A 306 6.32 30.04 21.43
N LEU A 307 6.47 29.79 22.75
CA LEU A 307 7.70 30.08 23.51
C LEU A 307 8.75 28.97 23.37
N LEU A 308 8.37 27.79 22.91
CA LEU A 308 9.31 26.68 22.73
C LEU A 308 10.29 27.06 21.59
N ASP A 309 11.57 27.02 21.90
CA ASP A 309 12.63 27.12 20.89
C ASP A 309 12.83 25.76 20.19
N ALA A 310 13.74 25.70 19.24
CA ALA A 310 14.03 24.50 18.46
C ALA A 310 14.45 23.32 19.34
N ASP A 311 15.26 23.58 20.35
CA ASP A 311 15.77 22.56 21.28
C ASP A 311 14.66 21.96 22.13
N LYS A 312 13.77 22.79 22.64
CA LYS A 312 12.61 22.35 23.42
C LYS A 312 11.56 21.64 22.59
N MET A 313 11.38 22.08 21.34
CA MET A 313 10.53 21.35 20.40
C MET A 313 11.08 19.95 20.12
N ALA A 314 12.39 19.82 19.93
CA ALA A 314 13.04 18.53 19.71
C ALA A 314 12.97 17.61 20.95
N ALA A 315 12.87 18.20 22.15
CA ALA A 315 12.75 17.45 23.41
C ALA A 315 11.36 16.87 23.68
N LEU A 316 10.31 17.36 23.02
CA LEU A 316 8.97 16.79 23.16
C LEU A 316 9.00 15.33 22.73
N THR A 317 8.48 14.45 23.57
CA THR A 317 8.41 13.03 23.25
C THR A 317 7.41 12.78 22.12
N PRO A 318 7.56 11.68 21.33
CA PRO A 318 6.58 11.29 20.31
C PRO A 318 5.15 11.16 20.85
N ARG A 319 4.99 10.70 22.10
CA ARG A 319 3.68 10.61 22.76
C ARG A 319 3.08 11.99 23.01
N GLN A 320 3.90 12.95 23.39
CA GLN A 320 3.46 14.33 23.59
C GLN A 320 3.09 14.99 22.26
N MET A 321 3.86 14.75 21.20
CA MET A 321 3.53 15.21 19.84
C MET A 321 2.20 14.63 19.36
N ALA A 322 1.99 13.33 19.54
CA ALA A 322 0.74 12.66 19.20
C ALA A 322 -0.48 13.18 20.00
N ALA A 323 -0.24 13.75 21.20
CA ALA A 323 -1.28 14.31 22.06
C ALA A 323 -1.66 15.76 21.69
N LEU A 324 -0.83 16.48 20.94
CA LEU A 324 -1.17 17.83 20.49
C LEU A 324 -2.40 17.82 19.59
N THR A 325 -3.26 18.82 19.77
CA THR A 325 -4.40 19.00 18.87
C THR A 325 -3.96 19.58 17.52
N SER A 326 -4.77 19.42 16.48
CA SER A 326 -4.52 20.08 15.18
C SER A 326 -4.44 21.62 15.32
N ALA A 327 -5.23 22.21 16.23
CA ALA A 327 -5.16 23.64 16.54
C ALA A 327 -3.83 24.04 17.17
N SER A 328 -3.34 23.22 18.12
CA SER A 328 -2.03 23.42 18.77
C SER A 328 -0.89 23.31 17.76
N LEU A 329 -0.91 22.29 16.91
CA LEU A 329 0.06 22.13 15.84
C LEU A 329 0.03 23.29 14.84
N ASN A 330 -1.16 23.77 14.49
CA ASN A 330 -1.29 24.88 13.54
C ASN A 330 -0.81 26.21 14.12
N ALA A 331 -0.77 26.34 15.45
CA ALA A 331 -0.23 27.51 16.13
C ALA A 331 1.30 27.55 16.20
N LEU A 332 1.97 26.45 15.92
CA LEU A 332 3.43 26.38 15.90
C LEU A 332 3.99 27.22 14.74
N ARG A 333 5.16 27.78 14.95
CA ARG A 333 5.92 28.50 13.94
C ARG A 333 6.65 27.53 13.01
N SER A 334 7.04 28.00 11.82
CA SER A 334 7.77 27.19 10.85
C SER A 334 9.13 26.69 11.37
N ASP A 335 9.84 27.53 12.15
CA ASP A 335 11.11 27.15 12.80
C ASP A 335 10.94 26.02 13.82
N GLN A 336 9.78 25.96 14.48
CA GLN A 336 9.44 24.88 15.38
C GLN A 336 9.13 23.56 14.63
N PHE A 337 8.51 23.62 13.45
CA PHE A 337 8.31 22.46 12.59
C PHE A 337 9.63 21.94 12.02
N LEU A 338 10.54 22.82 11.63
CA LEU A 338 11.91 22.46 11.18
C LEU A 338 12.71 21.71 12.26
N ALA A 339 12.40 21.97 13.54
CA ALA A 339 13.09 21.33 14.66
C ALA A 339 12.56 19.93 14.99
N LEU A 340 11.49 19.48 14.36
CA LEU A 340 10.90 18.16 14.66
C LEU A 340 11.83 17.04 14.24
N SER A 341 12.04 16.10 15.13
CA SER A 341 12.78 14.87 14.85
C SER A 341 11.94 13.87 14.05
N THR A 342 12.59 12.95 13.41
CA THR A 342 11.96 11.84 12.66
C THR A 342 10.95 11.07 13.52
N ALA A 343 11.28 10.79 14.81
CA ALA A 343 10.39 10.08 15.70
C ALA A 343 9.13 10.89 16.06
N GLN A 344 9.26 12.21 16.17
CA GLN A 344 8.14 13.11 16.43
C GLN A 344 7.22 13.19 15.20
N VAL A 345 7.79 13.32 14.01
CA VAL A 345 7.02 13.32 12.75
C VAL A 345 6.29 11.99 12.57
N ALA A 346 6.94 10.87 12.89
CA ALA A 346 6.32 9.53 12.84
C ALA A 346 5.12 9.37 13.78
N SER A 347 5.05 10.18 14.85
CA SER A 347 3.95 10.14 15.80
C SER A 347 2.69 10.92 15.40
N LEU A 348 2.78 11.77 14.36
CA LEU A 348 1.64 12.54 13.87
C LEU A 348 0.58 11.61 13.29
N ASN A 349 -0.68 11.97 13.45
CA ASN A 349 -1.81 11.17 13.01
C ASN A 349 -2.77 11.94 12.10
N ALA A 350 -3.66 11.22 11.43
CA ALA A 350 -4.59 11.81 10.46
C ALA A 350 -5.56 12.84 11.07
N ALA A 351 -5.90 12.71 12.37
CA ALA A 351 -6.77 13.67 13.04
C ALA A 351 -6.09 15.03 13.23
N GLN A 352 -4.78 15.02 13.44
CA GLN A 352 -3.97 16.24 13.55
C GLN A 352 -3.84 16.97 12.22
N LEU A 353 -3.89 16.24 11.11
CA LEU A 353 -3.79 16.81 9.76
C LEU A 353 -4.93 17.78 9.43
N GLY A 354 -6.15 17.50 9.92
CA GLY A 354 -7.35 18.26 9.54
C GLY A 354 -7.24 19.78 9.72
N GLY A 355 -6.50 20.22 10.73
CA GLY A 355 -6.27 21.65 11.00
C GLY A 355 -4.90 22.15 10.57
N LEU A 356 -4.04 21.31 10.00
CA LEU A 356 -2.66 21.70 9.70
C LEU A 356 -2.59 22.53 8.42
N SER A 357 -2.00 23.71 8.52
CA SER A 357 -1.82 24.64 7.39
C SER A 357 -0.78 24.12 6.41
N THR A 358 -0.91 24.49 5.16
CA THR A 358 0.09 24.22 4.12
C THR A 358 1.47 24.81 4.48
N LYS A 359 1.49 25.95 5.16
CA LYS A 359 2.74 26.57 5.65
C LYS A 359 3.50 25.67 6.62
N ASN A 360 2.77 25.02 7.54
CA ASN A 360 3.38 24.14 8.54
C ASN A 360 3.79 22.79 7.92
N LEU A 361 3.04 22.29 6.96
CA LEU A 361 3.42 21.10 6.18
C LEU A 361 4.71 21.34 5.38
N ALA A 362 4.81 22.51 4.75
CA ALA A 362 6.00 22.91 4.01
C ALA A 362 7.23 23.11 4.91
N ALA A 363 7.04 23.28 6.20
CA ALA A 363 8.13 23.41 7.18
C ALA A 363 8.64 22.06 7.72
N ILE A 364 7.99 20.95 7.41
CA ILE A 364 8.54 19.62 7.74
C ILE A 364 9.77 19.39 6.85
N GLN A 365 10.89 19.04 7.48
CA GLN A 365 12.12 18.70 6.75
C GLN A 365 11.88 17.54 5.78
N ALA A 366 12.44 17.63 4.59
CA ALA A 366 12.24 16.61 3.54
C ALA A 366 12.65 15.22 4.03
N GLU A 367 13.78 15.11 4.72
CA GLU A 367 14.33 13.87 5.28
C GLU A 367 13.37 13.18 6.27
N ASN A 368 12.47 13.94 6.87
CA ASN A 368 11.47 13.41 7.80
C ASN A 368 10.17 12.94 7.12
N LEU A 369 9.98 13.21 5.84
CA LEU A 369 8.76 12.82 5.13
C LEU A 369 8.54 11.30 5.10
N GLY A 370 9.62 10.53 5.00
CA GLY A 370 9.57 9.07 5.05
C GLY A 370 9.03 8.50 6.37
N ALA A 371 9.13 9.27 7.45
CA ALA A 371 8.62 8.87 8.76
C ALA A 371 7.13 9.17 8.97
N LEU A 372 6.49 9.94 8.09
CA LEU A 372 5.07 10.25 8.21
C LEU A 372 4.23 8.96 8.16
N PRO A 373 3.30 8.75 9.10
CA PRO A 373 2.46 7.56 9.09
C PRO A 373 1.64 7.43 7.81
N ALA A 374 1.45 6.21 7.34
CA ALA A 374 0.65 5.92 6.15
C ALA A 374 -0.77 6.51 6.21
N ALA A 375 -1.41 6.45 7.37
CA ALA A 375 -2.73 7.06 7.59
C ALA A 375 -2.71 8.59 7.44
N PHE A 376 -1.61 9.23 7.79
CA PHE A 376 -1.42 10.67 7.60
C PHE A 376 -1.33 10.99 6.11
N ILE A 377 -0.48 10.27 5.37
CA ILE A 377 -0.32 10.43 3.92
C ILE A 377 -1.64 10.19 3.18
N ALA A 378 -2.38 9.16 3.55
CA ALA A 378 -3.69 8.86 2.96
C ALA A 378 -4.77 9.92 3.24
N ALA A 379 -4.59 10.75 4.27
CA ALA A 379 -5.56 11.79 4.63
C ALA A 379 -5.30 13.15 3.97
N LEU A 380 -4.15 13.33 3.29
CA LEU A 380 -3.78 14.58 2.63
C LEU A 380 -4.81 15.00 1.58
N ASN A 381 -5.10 16.29 1.52
CA ASN A 381 -5.79 16.90 0.38
C ASN A 381 -4.78 17.46 -0.65
N SER A 382 -5.28 17.94 -1.79
CA SER A 382 -4.44 18.42 -2.89
C SER A 382 -3.50 19.58 -2.48
N ALA A 383 -4.00 20.56 -1.73
CA ALA A 383 -3.22 21.70 -1.29
C ALA A 383 -2.14 21.31 -0.27
N GLN A 384 -2.48 20.38 0.62
CA GLN A 384 -1.55 19.86 1.61
C GLN A 384 -0.44 19.01 0.96
N PHE A 385 -0.77 18.18 -0.01
CA PHE A 385 0.22 17.40 -0.75
C PHE A 385 1.14 18.31 -1.56
N ALA A 386 0.60 19.33 -2.25
CA ALA A 386 1.38 20.31 -2.98
C ALA A 386 2.40 21.08 -2.10
N ALA A 387 2.12 21.18 -0.79
CA ALA A 387 2.99 21.86 0.15
C ALA A 387 4.11 20.98 0.73
N LEU A 388 4.05 19.65 0.55
CA LEU A 388 5.09 18.74 1.05
C LEU A 388 6.41 18.96 0.31
N GLY A 389 7.53 18.76 1.03
CA GLY A 389 8.87 18.94 0.51
C GLY A 389 9.34 20.41 0.56
N GLY A 390 8.60 21.28 1.22
CA GLY A 390 8.95 22.69 1.45
C GLY A 390 9.12 23.50 0.16
N THR A 391 10.06 24.41 0.15
CA THR A 391 10.38 25.26 -1.01
C THR A 391 11.08 24.49 -2.14
N ALA A 392 11.76 23.41 -1.82
CA ALA A 392 12.41 22.53 -2.80
C ALA A 392 11.41 21.55 -3.45
N HIS A 393 10.22 21.40 -2.89
CA HIS A 393 9.21 20.42 -3.31
C HIS A 393 9.75 18.97 -3.37
N ASP A 394 10.77 18.68 -2.58
CA ASP A 394 11.45 17.38 -2.58
C ASP A 394 10.61 16.33 -1.84
N ILE A 395 10.00 15.44 -2.60
CA ILE A 395 9.23 14.30 -2.11
C ILE A 395 9.95 12.96 -2.25
N SER A 396 11.24 12.98 -2.66
CA SER A 396 12.04 11.77 -2.85
C SER A 396 12.20 10.95 -1.57
N TYR A 397 12.11 11.60 -0.42
CA TYR A 397 12.16 10.96 0.89
C TYR A 397 10.87 10.21 1.29
N LEU A 398 9.76 10.40 0.56
CA LEU A 398 8.57 9.56 0.80
C LEU A 398 8.88 8.11 0.40
N SER A 399 8.50 7.17 1.24
CA SER A 399 8.63 5.76 0.89
C SER A 399 7.70 5.37 -0.25
N THR A 400 8.06 4.33 -0.99
CA THR A 400 7.22 3.77 -2.06
C THR A 400 5.85 3.33 -1.56
N SER A 401 5.76 2.87 -0.31
CA SER A 401 4.48 2.51 0.31
C SER A 401 3.61 3.73 0.62
N GLN A 402 4.21 4.85 0.99
CA GLN A 402 3.48 6.10 1.19
C GLN A 402 2.92 6.66 -0.13
N ILE A 403 3.71 6.64 -1.20
CA ILE A 403 3.25 7.03 -2.55
C ILE A 403 2.06 6.15 -2.99
N ALA A 404 2.14 4.84 -2.78
CA ALA A 404 1.06 3.92 -3.14
C ALA A 404 -0.25 4.19 -2.39
N GLN A 405 -0.19 4.79 -1.20
CA GLN A 405 -1.36 5.10 -0.37
C GLN A 405 -1.97 6.48 -0.63
N LEU A 406 -1.30 7.34 -1.41
CA LEU A 406 -1.85 8.64 -1.77
C LEU A 406 -3.17 8.48 -2.53
N ARG A 407 -4.17 9.24 -2.10
CA ARG A 407 -5.45 9.31 -2.80
C ARG A 407 -5.31 10.14 -4.07
N THR A 408 -6.11 9.82 -5.05
CA THR A 408 -6.17 10.59 -6.31
C THR A 408 -6.44 12.08 -6.08
N ALA A 409 -7.29 12.40 -5.09
CA ALA A 409 -7.56 13.78 -4.69
C ALA A 409 -6.32 14.53 -4.18
N ALA A 410 -5.39 13.86 -3.50
CA ALA A 410 -4.13 14.47 -3.07
C ALA A 410 -3.20 14.68 -4.28
N LEU A 411 -3.04 13.65 -5.10
CA LEU A 411 -2.18 13.66 -6.28
C LEU A 411 -2.62 14.68 -7.34
N SER A 412 -3.90 15.03 -7.41
CA SER A 412 -4.35 16.12 -8.30
C SER A 412 -3.72 17.48 -7.95
N GLY A 413 -3.20 17.63 -6.73
CA GLY A 413 -2.43 18.80 -6.31
C GLY A 413 -0.92 18.72 -6.53
N MET A 414 -0.42 17.61 -7.07
CA MET A 414 1.02 17.47 -7.34
C MET A 414 1.53 18.61 -8.20
N THR A 415 2.68 19.14 -7.84
CA THR A 415 3.35 20.21 -8.59
C THR A 415 4.31 19.63 -9.62
N ALA A 416 4.66 20.41 -10.63
CA ALA A 416 5.69 20.02 -11.60
C ALA A 416 7.06 19.80 -10.94
N ALA A 417 7.38 20.60 -9.91
CA ALA A 417 8.62 20.43 -9.17
C ALA A 417 8.65 19.13 -8.37
N GLN A 418 7.51 18.73 -7.77
CA GLN A 418 7.40 17.43 -7.12
C GLN A 418 7.48 16.26 -8.12
N ALA A 419 7.03 16.46 -9.35
CA ALA A 419 7.19 15.46 -10.40
C ALA A 419 8.66 15.22 -10.78
N VAL A 420 9.45 16.27 -10.81
CA VAL A 420 10.92 16.18 -11.05
C VAL A 420 11.65 15.54 -9.86
N ALA A 421 11.15 15.74 -8.64
CA ALA A 421 11.71 15.15 -7.43
C ALA A 421 11.24 13.71 -7.17
N LEU A 422 10.32 13.19 -7.97
CA LEU A 422 9.84 11.82 -7.84
C LEU A 422 10.96 10.86 -8.25
N THR A 423 11.14 9.79 -7.50
CA THR A 423 12.12 8.75 -7.90
C THR A 423 11.45 7.67 -8.74
N SER A 424 12.24 6.97 -9.55
CA SER A 424 11.76 5.86 -10.38
C SER A 424 11.10 4.75 -9.56
N ASP A 425 11.60 4.44 -8.36
CA ASP A 425 10.99 3.47 -7.45
C ASP A 425 9.62 3.93 -6.95
N GLN A 426 9.45 5.23 -6.73
CA GLN A 426 8.17 5.82 -6.35
C GLN A 426 7.19 5.84 -7.54
N ALA A 427 7.66 6.22 -8.72
CA ALA A 427 6.89 6.20 -9.96
C ALA A 427 6.35 4.80 -10.26
N ALA A 428 7.17 3.76 -10.08
CA ALA A 428 6.79 2.37 -10.28
C ALA A 428 5.62 1.89 -9.41
N ARG A 429 5.33 2.59 -8.31
CA ARG A 429 4.23 2.24 -7.40
C ARG A 429 2.92 2.95 -7.70
N LEU A 430 2.93 3.91 -8.60
CA LEU A 430 1.70 4.60 -8.99
C LEU A 430 0.74 3.66 -9.71
N THR A 431 -0.51 3.73 -9.32
CA THR A 431 -1.60 2.98 -9.96
C THR A 431 -2.18 3.76 -11.15
N ALA A 432 -2.94 3.09 -12.01
CA ALA A 432 -3.65 3.72 -13.13
C ALA A 432 -4.54 4.90 -12.68
N ALA A 433 -5.27 4.74 -11.58
CA ALA A 433 -6.12 5.80 -11.03
C ALA A 433 -5.30 7.00 -10.54
N GLN A 434 -4.14 6.75 -9.94
CA GLN A 434 -3.26 7.79 -9.44
C GLN A 434 -2.60 8.57 -10.59
N VAL A 435 -2.10 7.87 -11.60
CA VAL A 435 -1.52 8.50 -12.81
C VAL A 435 -2.58 9.30 -13.56
N GLY A 436 -3.80 8.76 -13.69
CA GLY A 436 -4.93 9.46 -14.30
C GLY A 436 -5.36 10.75 -13.58
N ALA A 437 -5.05 10.86 -12.28
CA ALA A 437 -5.36 12.06 -11.49
C ALA A 437 -4.32 13.17 -11.61
N LEU A 438 -3.14 12.90 -12.16
CA LEU A 438 -2.08 13.89 -12.34
C LEU A 438 -2.47 14.92 -13.40
N SER A 439 -2.04 16.15 -13.23
CA SER A 439 -2.26 17.17 -14.27
C SER A 439 -1.36 16.95 -15.49
N THR A 440 -1.75 17.47 -16.64
CA THR A 440 -0.92 17.43 -17.86
C THR A 440 0.46 18.08 -17.64
N LYS A 441 0.55 19.10 -16.79
CA LYS A 441 1.83 19.74 -16.42
C LYS A 441 2.74 18.79 -15.64
N VAL A 442 2.17 18.00 -14.76
CA VAL A 442 2.90 16.99 -13.96
C VAL A 442 3.40 15.86 -14.86
N ILE A 443 2.55 15.35 -15.73
CA ILE A 443 2.93 14.30 -16.70
C ILE A 443 4.07 14.77 -17.60
N ALA A 444 3.99 16.01 -18.10
CA ALA A 444 5.04 16.58 -18.91
C ALA A 444 6.34 16.87 -18.13
N ALA A 445 6.26 17.01 -16.79
CA ALA A 445 7.42 17.27 -15.94
C ALA A 445 8.14 16.01 -15.46
N LEU A 446 7.51 14.83 -15.53
CA LEU A 446 8.16 13.57 -15.16
C LEU A 446 9.43 13.36 -15.97
N GLU A 447 10.51 12.97 -15.30
CA GLU A 447 11.75 12.61 -15.99
C GLU A 447 11.57 11.33 -16.82
N GLN A 448 12.43 11.11 -17.80
CA GLN A 448 12.34 9.96 -18.69
C GLN A 448 12.40 8.64 -17.92
N GLU A 449 13.32 8.56 -16.98
CA GLU A 449 13.54 7.36 -16.14
C GLU A 449 12.32 7.06 -15.29
N ASP A 450 11.68 8.09 -14.72
CA ASP A 450 10.49 7.94 -13.88
C ASP A 450 9.26 7.56 -14.70
N PHE A 451 9.14 8.15 -15.89
CA PHE A 451 8.09 7.77 -16.83
C PHE A 451 8.26 6.32 -17.29
N ALA A 452 9.50 5.89 -17.58
CA ALA A 452 9.83 4.52 -17.94
C ALA A 452 9.61 3.51 -16.80
N ALA A 453 9.70 3.96 -15.54
CA ALA A 453 9.44 3.14 -14.36
C ALA A 453 7.94 2.88 -14.12
N LEU A 454 7.04 3.68 -14.70
CA LEU A 454 5.60 3.44 -14.57
C LEU A 454 5.23 2.06 -15.12
N SER A 455 4.40 1.33 -14.39
CA SER A 455 3.92 0.03 -14.91
C SER A 455 3.02 0.20 -16.13
N GLY A 456 2.94 -0.82 -16.99
CA GLY A 456 2.00 -0.83 -18.12
C GLY A 456 0.54 -0.64 -17.69
N ALA A 457 0.17 -1.12 -16.50
CA ALA A 457 -1.13 -0.86 -15.90
C ALA A 457 -1.29 0.62 -15.51
N ALA A 458 -0.27 1.27 -14.97
CA ALA A 458 -0.29 2.69 -14.62
C ALA A 458 -0.44 3.58 -15.86
N ILE A 459 0.30 3.29 -16.91
CA ILE A 459 0.21 3.98 -18.20
C ILE A 459 -1.20 3.91 -18.78
N SER A 460 -1.90 2.79 -18.63
CA SER A 460 -3.28 2.64 -19.12
C SER A 460 -4.28 3.61 -18.45
N GLY A 461 -3.90 4.21 -17.33
CA GLY A 461 -4.70 5.21 -16.62
C GLY A 461 -4.57 6.63 -17.16
N LEU A 462 -3.61 6.89 -18.03
CA LEU A 462 -3.47 8.21 -18.66
C LEU A 462 -4.69 8.53 -19.54
N SER A 463 -5.14 9.74 -19.47
CA SER A 463 -6.12 10.26 -20.43
C SER A 463 -5.46 10.61 -21.77
N ALA A 464 -6.25 10.72 -22.83
CA ALA A 464 -5.77 11.19 -24.12
C ALA A 464 -5.08 12.56 -24.03
N GLN A 465 -5.59 13.46 -23.17
CA GLN A 465 -4.99 14.78 -22.98
C GLN A 465 -3.62 14.72 -22.31
N GLN A 466 -3.47 13.83 -21.32
CA GLN A 466 -2.18 13.60 -20.66
C GLN A 466 -1.18 12.94 -21.59
N PHE A 467 -1.62 12.02 -22.44
CA PHE A 467 -0.78 11.35 -23.42
C PHE A 467 -0.33 12.30 -24.53
N ALA A 468 -1.16 13.27 -24.91
CA ALA A 468 -0.85 14.26 -25.94
C ALA A 468 0.25 15.28 -25.56
N VAL A 469 0.55 15.44 -24.27
CA VAL A 469 1.60 16.35 -23.77
C VAL A 469 2.92 15.66 -23.49
N LEU A 470 3.06 14.38 -23.82
CA LEU A 470 4.32 13.66 -23.64
C LEU A 470 5.41 14.28 -24.50
N ARG A 471 6.63 14.23 -23.99
CA ARG A 471 7.83 14.67 -24.65
C ARG A 471 8.49 13.55 -25.46
N SER A 472 9.38 13.91 -26.38
CA SER A 472 10.13 12.93 -27.18
C SER A 472 10.95 11.95 -26.33
N ASP A 473 11.61 12.44 -25.29
CA ASP A 473 12.40 11.63 -24.36
C ASP A 473 11.53 10.59 -23.61
N GLN A 474 10.32 10.99 -23.22
CA GLN A 474 9.36 10.08 -22.55
C GLN A 474 8.86 8.98 -23.51
N ILE A 475 8.65 9.29 -24.78
CA ILE A 475 8.27 8.29 -25.77
C ILE A 475 9.43 7.35 -26.10
N LEU A 476 10.65 7.87 -26.25
CA LEU A 476 11.86 7.06 -26.47
C LEU A 476 12.22 6.18 -25.27
N GLY A 477 11.79 6.55 -24.08
CA GLY A 477 11.92 5.75 -22.87
C GLY A 477 10.78 4.78 -22.61
N LEU A 478 9.80 4.70 -23.52
CA LEU A 478 8.65 3.80 -23.34
C LEU A 478 9.11 2.33 -23.41
N THR A 479 8.70 1.55 -22.45
CA THR A 479 9.01 0.12 -22.46
C THR A 479 7.93 -0.68 -23.20
N THR A 480 8.30 -1.88 -23.71
CA THR A 480 7.33 -2.79 -24.34
C THR A 480 6.18 -3.18 -23.41
N ALA A 481 6.45 -3.31 -22.10
CA ALA A 481 5.43 -3.55 -21.08
C ALA A 481 4.43 -2.39 -21.00
N GLN A 482 4.91 -1.16 -21.07
CA GLN A 482 4.08 0.05 -21.09
C GLN A 482 3.31 0.17 -22.40
N ALA A 483 3.95 -0.08 -23.53
CA ALA A 483 3.29 -0.11 -24.84
C ALA A 483 2.12 -1.09 -24.86
N SER A 484 2.27 -2.26 -24.25
CA SER A 484 1.19 -3.25 -24.10
C SER A 484 0.01 -2.74 -23.26
N GLY A 485 0.22 -1.73 -22.42
CA GLY A 485 -0.82 -1.08 -21.62
C GLY A 485 -1.61 0.00 -22.36
N LEU A 486 -1.14 0.43 -23.54
CA LEU A 486 -1.76 1.53 -24.28
C LEU A 486 -3.09 1.09 -24.93
N GLY A 487 -4.07 1.98 -24.87
CA GLY A 487 -5.35 1.82 -25.55
C GLY A 487 -5.45 2.72 -26.78
N SER A 488 -6.52 2.55 -27.56
CA SER A 488 -6.75 3.30 -28.79
C SER A 488 -6.77 4.83 -28.60
N HIS A 489 -7.31 5.32 -27.46
CA HIS A 489 -7.33 6.75 -27.16
C HIS A 489 -5.93 7.34 -26.91
N HIS A 490 -5.00 6.54 -26.39
CA HIS A 490 -3.60 6.96 -26.21
C HIS A 490 -2.91 7.10 -27.56
N ILE A 491 -3.01 6.05 -28.40
CA ILE A 491 -2.43 6.05 -29.74
C ILE A 491 -2.99 7.20 -30.58
N GLY A 492 -4.31 7.42 -30.53
CA GLY A 492 -4.94 8.52 -31.23
C GLY A 492 -4.53 9.92 -30.76
N ALA A 493 -4.04 10.04 -29.52
CA ALA A 493 -3.62 11.32 -28.96
C ALA A 493 -2.18 11.72 -29.35
N LEU A 494 -1.33 10.77 -29.73
CA LEU A 494 0.04 11.06 -30.14
C LEU A 494 0.08 12.01 -31.34
N SER A 495 1.05 12.91 -31.32
CA SER A 495 1.40 13.66 -32.53
C SER A 495 2.06 12.73 -33.57
N THR A 496 2.01 13.12 -34.82
CA THR A 496 2.71 12.37 -35.91
C THR A 496 4.20 12.25 -35.64
N ALA A 497 4.81 13.30 -35.09
CA ALA A 497 6.23 13.30 -34.75
C ALA A 497 6.56 12.31 -33.62
N LEU A 498 5.73 12.20 -32.58
CA LEU A 498 5.92 11.24 -31.50
C LEU A 498 5.60 9.81 -31.94
N MET A 499 4.60 9.61 -32.80
CA MET A 499 4.29 8.32 -33.40
C MET A 499 5.45 7.77 -34.21
N ALA A 500 6.12 8.63 -34.98
CA ALA A 500 7.30 8.26 -35.77
C ALA A 500 8.52 7.89 -34.91
N GLN A 501 8.55 8.31 -33.63
CA GLN A 501 9.65 8.00 -32.71
C GLN A 501 9.45 6.70 -31.93
N MET A 502 8.27 6.13 -31.94
CA MET A 502 8.04 4.83 -31.29
C MET A 502 8.92 3.76 -31.92
N LEU A 503 9.55 2.95 -31.09
CA LEU A 503 10.40 1.87 -31.55
C LEU A 503 9.56 0.72 -32.13
N PRO A 504 10.10 -0.05 -33.10
CA PRO A 504 9.42 -1.21 -33.68
C PRO A 504 8.92 -2.21 -32.63
N GLU A 505 9.71 -2.46 -31.59
CA GLU A 505 9.38 -3.36 -30.48
C GLU A 505 8.20 -2.86 -29.66
N GLU A 506 8.04 -1.55 -29.52
CA GLU A 506 6.92 -0.93 -28.84
C GLU A 506 5.64 -1.05 -29.69
N ILE A 507 5.76 -0.86 -31.00
CA ILE A 507 4.65 -1.08 -31.94
C ILE A 507 4.19 -2.54 -31.88
N ALA A 508 5.14 -3.49 -31.90
CA ALA A 508 4.84 -4.91 -31.78
C ALA A 508 4.14 -5.28 -30.46
N ALA A 509 4.48 -4.57 -29.37
CA ALA A 509 3.90 -4.78 -28.06
C ALA A 509 2.48 -4.20 -27.89
N LEU A 510 2.04 -3.32 -28.77
CA LEU A 510 0.67 -2.76 -28.71
C LEU A 510 -0.37 -3.87 -28.82
N LYS A 511 -1.44 -3.76 -28.05
CA LYS A 511 -2.59 -4.64 -28.23
C LYS A 511 -3.25 -4.36 -29.59
N PRO A 512 -3.76 -5.37 -30.29
CA PRO A 512 -4.46 -5.17 -31.57
C PRO A 512 -5.57 -4.12 -31.49
N ALA A 513 -6.32 -4.09 -30.39
CA ALA A 513 -7.37 -3.10 -30.15
C ALA A 513 -6.84 -1.64 -30.06
N ALA A 514 -5.57 -1.43 -29.66
CA ALA A 514 -4.98 -0.10 -29.58
C ALA A 514 -4.80 0.53 -30.96
N LEU A 515 -4.56 -0.30 -31.98
CA LEU A 515 -4.38 0.16 -33.37
C LEU A 515 -5.63 0.85 -33.94
N ALA A 516 -6.80 0.57 -33.38
CA ALA A 516 -8.03 1.27 -33.78
C ALA A 516 -7.96 2.79 -33.57
N GLY A 517 -7.03 3.25 -32.70
CA GLY A 517 -6.76 4.66 -32.48
C GLY A 517 -5.86 5.33 -33.51
N LEU A 518 -5.15 4.57 -34.34
CA LEU A 518 -4.27 5.14 -35.36
C LEU A 518 -5.05 5.98 -36.36
N ARG A 519 -4.65 7.23 -36.48
CA ARG A 519 -5.22 8.19 -37.42
C ARG A 519 -4.52 8.10 -38.78
N TYR A 520 -5.19 8.63 -39.79
CA TYR A 520 -4.69 8.65 -41.17
C TYR A 520 -3.30 9.32 -41.31
N ASP A 521 -3.13 10.46 -40.62
CA ASP A 521 -1.87 11.23 -40.62
C ASP A 521 -0.74 10.46 -39.93
N GLN A 522 -1.04 9.74 -38.84
CA GLN A 522 -0.06 8.93 -38.10
C GLN A 522 0.39 7.70 -38.92
N LEU A 523 -0.54 7.02 -39.60
CA LEU A 523 -0.22 5.85 -40.44
C LEU A 523 0.74 6.19 -41.56
N ARG A 524 0.63 7.39 -42.13
CA ARG A 524 1.53 7.87 -43.19
C ARG A 524 2.93 8.23 -42.70
N THR A 525 3.14 8.37 -41.38
CA THR A 525 4.45 8.66 -40.81
C THR A 525 5.17 7.41 -40.31
N LEU A 526 4.51 6.24 -40.35
CA LEU A 526 5.15 5.00 -39.95
C LEU A 526 6.29 4.64 -40.87
N SER A 527 7.39 4.20 -40.32
CA SER A 527 8.55 3.69 -41.05
C SER A 527 8.30 2.24 -41.50
N SER A 528 9.06 1.79 -42.46
CA SER A 528 9.04 0.38 -42.91
C SER A 528 9.35 -0.59 -41.74
N ASP A 529 10.27 -0.21 -40.84
CA ASP A 529 10.61 -1.04 -39.70
C ASP A 529 9.47 -1.14 -38.71
N GLN A 530 8.76 -0.04 -38.48
CA GLN A 530 7.58 -0.01 -37.58
C GLN A 530 6.44 -0.87 -38.16
N VAL A 531 6.23 -0.84 -39.49
CA VAL A 531 5.18 -1.65 -40.13
C VAL A 531 5.60 -3.12 -40.18
N ARG A 532 6.87 -3.42 -40.41
CA ARG A 532 7.41 -4.80 -40.38
C ARG A 532 7.30 -5.43 -39.00
N ALA A 533 7.36 -4.63 -37.97
CA ALA A 533 7.20 -5.09 -36.58
C ALA A 533 5.75 -5.38 -36.16
N LEU A 534 4.77 -5.08 -37.00
CA LEU A 534 3.39 -5.45 -36.73
C LEU A 534 3.29 -6.97 -36.58
N THR A 535 2.60 -7.41 -35.58
CA THR A 535 2.31 -8.83 -35.38
C THR A 535 1.13 -9.27 -36.28
N VAL A 536 1.04 -10.55 -36.53
CA VAL A 536 -0.09 -11.19 -37.24
C VAL A 536 -1.46 -10.73 -36.67
N ALA A 537 -1.58 -10.70 -35.36
CA ALA A 537 -2.82 -10.26 -34.69
C ALA A 537 -3.11 -8.76 -34.90
N GLN A 538 -2.09 -7.94 -34.96
CA GLN A 538 -2.21 -6.50 -35.21
C GLN A 538 -2.58 -6.23 -36.68
N SER A 539 -1.96 -6.92 -37.59
CA SER A 539 -2.27 -6.85 -39.02
C SER A 539 -3.70 -7.27 -39.32
N ALA A 540 -4.18 -8.32 -38.64
CA ALA A 540 -5.59 -8.74 -38.71
C ALA A 540 -6.59 -7.72 -38.17
N ALA A 541 -6.16 -6.85 -37.23
CA ALA A 541 -7.01 -5.82 -36.63
C ALA A 541 -7.08 -4.53 -37.43
N LEU A 542 -6.25 -4.32 -38.43
CA LEU A 542 -6.29 -3.12 -39.26
C LEU A 542 -7.62 -3.02 -40.02
N SER A 543 -8.22 -1.85 -39.98
CA SER A 543 -9.39 -1.55 -40.78
C SER A 543 -9.01 -1.20 -42.23
N SER A 544 -9.95 -1.33 -43.18
CA SER A 544 -9.74 -0.94 -44.55
C SER A 544 -9.29 0.51 -44.73
N ASN A 545 -9.82 1.43 -43.93
CA ASN A 545 -9.41 2.84 -43.98
C ASN A 545 -7.99 3.05 -43.48
N GLN A 546 -7.57 2.33 -42.43
CA GLN A 546 -6.21 2.39 -41.92
C GLN A 546 -5.20 1.83 -42.90
N PHE A 547 -5.48 0.67 -43.46
CA PHE A 547 -4.60 0.04 -44.45
C PHE A 547 -4.42 0.90 -45.71
N ARG A 548 -5.48 1.54 -46.17
CA ARG A 548 -5.42 2.47 -47.31
C ARG A 548 -4.61 3.74 -47.06
N ALA A 549 -4.35 4.06 -45.81
CA ALA A 549 -3.50 5.21 -45.43
C ALA A 549 -2.00 4.89 -45.53
N LEU A 550 -1.63 3.60 -45.52
CA LEU A 550 -0.24 3.18 -45.64
C LEU A 550 0.27 3.45 -47.07
N ASP A 551 1.51 3.89 -47.17
CA ASP A 551 2.19 4.03 -48.46
C ASP A 551 2.42 2.66 -49.07
N THR A 552 2.35 2.56 -50.42
CA THR A 552 2.55 1.31 -51.13
C THR A 552 3.94 0.71 -50.90
N ALA A 553 4.97 1.53 -50.77
CA ALA A 553 6.32 1.10 -50.42
C ALA A 553 6.41 0.46 -49.03
N ILE A 554 5.64 1.01 -48.09
CA ILE A 554 5.55 0.49 -46.71
C ILE A 554 4.79 -0.84 -46.71
N VAL A 555 3.68 -0.93 -47.46
CA VAL A 555 2.92 -2.18 -47.57
C VAL A 555 3.78 -3.30 -48.18
N ALA A 556 4.64 -2.98 -49.15
CA ALA A 556 5.59 -3.93 -49.74
C ALA A 556 6.63 -4.44 -48.73
N SER A 557 6.87 -3.70 -47.63
CA SER A 557 7.80 -4.11 -46.55
C SER A 557 7.16 -5.01 -45.47
N MET A 558 5.84 -5.21 -45.49
CA MET A 558 5.16 -6.11 -44.55
C MET A 558 5.61 -7.55 -44.72
N GLU A 559 5.63 -8.32 -43.63
CA GLU A 559 5.88 -9.74 -43.73
C GLU A 559 4.71 -10.49 -44.41
N ALA A 560 5.02 -11.55 -45.15
CA ALA A 560 4.01 -12.29 -45.86
C ALA A 560 2.89 -12.86 -44.96
N GLN A 561 3.26 -13.30 -43.77
CA GLN A 561 2.30 -13.78 -42.77
C GLN A 561 1.33 -12.68 -42.26
N ASP A 562 1.80 -11.43 -42.21
CA ASP A 562 0.97 -10.28 -41.79
C ASP A 562 -0.01 -9.89 -42.89
N VAL A 563 0.43 -9.93 -44.16
CA VAL A 563 -0.47 -9.75 -45.30
C VAL A 563 -1.51 -10.87 -45.37
N ALA A 564 -1.12 -12.11 -45.09
CA ALA A 564 -2.04 -13.24 -44.97
C ALA A 564 -3.08 -13.10 -43.85
N ALA A 565 -2.73 -12.39 -42.80
CA ALA A 565 -3.63 -12.13 -41.66
C ALA A 565 -4.65 -11.01 -41.91
N LEU A 566 -4.47 -10.21 -42.96
CA LEU A 566 -5.37 -9.10 -43.24
C LEU A 566 -6.83 -9.56 -43.35
N ASN A 567 -7.73 -8.78 -42.78
CA ASN A 567 -9.14 -9.07 -42.87
C ASN A 567 -9.61 -9.03 -44.32
N THR A 568 -10.54 -9.89 -44.68
CA THR A 568 -11.13 -9.93 -46.04
C THR A 568 -11.71 -8.56 -46.48
N SER A 569 -12.22 -7.76 -45.55
CA SER A 569 -12.67 -6.39 -45.81
C SER A 569 -11.55 -5.45 -46.28
N VAL A 570 -10.34 -5.66 -45.77
CA VAL A 570 -9.14 -4.92 -46.18
C VAL A 570 -8.75 -5.37 -47.58
N VAL A 571 -8.61 -6.67 -47.77
CA VAL A 571 -8.20 -7.25 -49.07
C VAL A 571 -9.17 -6.86 -50.20
N ALA A 572 -10.47 -6.83 -49.92
CA ALA A 572 -11.49 -6.41 -50.88
C ALA A 572 -11.34 -4.96 -51.37
N THR A 573 -10.68 -4.13 -50.59
CA THR A 573 -10.50 -2.68 -50.85
C THR A 573 -9.08 -2.31 -51.29
N LEU A 574 -8.20 -3.29 -51.54
CA LEU A 574 -6.85 -3.03 -52.03
C LEU A 574 -6.90 -2.30 -53.37
N SER A 575 -6.15 -1.22 -53.46
CA SER A 575 -5.98 -0.49 -54.71
C SER A 575 -5.10 -1.29 -55.70
N THR A 576 -5.26 -1.04 -56.99
CA THR A 576 -4.39 -1.62 -58.01
C THR A 576 -2.91 -1.31 -57.78
N ALA A 577 -2.60 -0.11 -57.32
CA ALA A 577 -1.24 0.30 -56.95
C ALA A 577 -0.70 -0.51 -55.75
N THR A 578 -1.55 -0.75 -54.74
CA THR A 578 -1.17 -1.54 -53.56
C THR A 578 -0.89 -2.99 -53.95
N VAL A 579 -1.77 -3.58 -54.80
CA VAL A 579 -1.59 -4.98 -55.26
C VAL A 579 -0.34 -5.12 -56.09
N ALA A 580 -0.06 -4.19 -56.98
CA ALA A 580 1.15 -4.19 -57.78
C ALA A 580 2.44 -4.03 -56.97
N ALA A 581 2.33 -3.41 -55.78
CA ALA A 581 3.47 -3.21 -54.87
C ALA A 581 3.76 -4.43 -53.98
N LEU A 582 2.82 -5.35 -53.80
CA LEU A 582 3.05 -6.59 -53.03
C LEU A 582 4.09 -7.47 -53.76
N ASN A 583 4.92 -8.14 -52.94
CA ASN A 583 5.86 -9.11 -53.49
C ASN A 583 5.19 -10.50 -53.71
N THR A 584 5.90 -11.40 -54.39
CA THR A 584 5.40 -12.74 -54.70
C THR A 584 5.10 -13.58 -53.48
N GLU A 585 5.89 -13.46 -52.41
CA GLU A 585 5.69 -14.17 -51.13
C GLU A 585 4.41 -13.67 -50.41
N GLN A 586 4.17 -12.36 -50.44
CA GLN A 586 2.96 -11.76 -49.86
C GLN A 586 1.70 -12.20 -50.62
N ILE A 587 1.75 -12.27 -51.94
CA ILE A 587 0.64 -12.79 -52.79
C ILE A 587 0.41 -14.27 -52.52
N ALA A 588 1.46 -15.06 -52.47
CA ALA A 588 1.37 -16.49 -52.19
C ALA A 588 0.82 -16.82 -50.80
N ALA A 589 1.02 -15.92 -49.82
CA ALA A 589 0.55 -16.08 -48.46
C ALA A 589 -0.96 -15.81 -48.31
N LEU A 590 -1.61 -15.09 -49.21
CA LEU A 590 -3.05 -14.86 -49.15
C LEU A 590 -3.80 -16.20 -49.24
N ASN A 591 -4.87 -16.36 -48.49
CA ASN A 591 -5.70 -17.56 -48.59
C ASN A 591 -6.73 -17.45 -49.74
N ALA A 592 -7.34 -18.60 -50.13
CA ALA A 592 -8.32 -18.68 -51.22
C ALA A 592 -9.48 -17.68 -51.06
N ARG A 593 -9.96 -17.44 -49.82
CA ARG A 593 -11.05 -16.50 -49.58
C ARG A 593 -10.61 -15.05 -49.79
N GLN A 594 -9.38 -14.73 -49.42
CA GLN A 594 -8.82 -13.38 -49.61
C GLN A 594 -8.63 -13.08 -51.10
N VAL A 595 -8.06 -14.01 -51.83
CA VAL A 595 -7.89 -13.87 -53.30
C VAL A 595 -9.26 -13.83 -54.01
N GLY A 596 -10.19 -14.67 -53.58
CA GLY A 596 -11.56 -14.71 -54.14
C GLY A 596 -12.39 -13.44 -53.88
N ILE A 597 -12.03 -12.60 -52.89
CA ILE A 597 -12.72 -11.32 -52.61
C ILE A 597 -12.07 -10.13 -53.32
N MET A 598 -10.89 -10.28 -53.92
CA MET A 598 -10.21 -9.21 -54.65
C MET A 598 -11.07 -8.71 -55.83
N SER A 599 -11.00 -7.40 -56.07
CA SER A 599 -11.68 -6.85 -57.27
C SER A 599 -11.05 -7.38 -58.57
N THR A 600 -11.83 -7.41 -59.65
CA THR A 600 -11.27 -7.79 -60.99
C THR A 600 -10.14 -6.86 -61.41
N ALA A 601 -10.21 -5.57 -61.05
CA ALA A 601 -9.15 -4.61 -61.33
C ALA A 601 -7.87 -4.91 -60.53
N SER A 602 -8.02 -5.34 -59.27
CA SER A 602 -6.91 -5.75 -58.43
C SER A 602 -6.21 -7.01 -58.95
N LEU A 603 -6.98 -7.98 -59.41
CA LEU A 603 -6.43 -9.19 -60.02
C LEU A 603 -5.69 -8.89 -61.34
N GLN A 604 -6.22 -8.00 -62.17
CA GLN A 604 -5.57 -7.57 -63.43
C GLN A 604 -4.31 -6.72 -63.19
N ALA A 605 -4.14 -6.17 -62.00
CA ALA A 605 -2.94 -5.41 -61.59
C ALA A 605 -1.78 -6.30 -61.13
N LEU A 606 -2.00 -7.59 -60.95
CA LEU A 606 -0.92 -8.52 -60.63
C LEU A 606 0.08 -8.62 -61.79
N SER A 607 1.35 -8.59 -61.48
CA SER A 607 2.39 -8.94 -62.46
C SER A 607 2.39 -10.44 -62.75
N ASP A 608 3.02 -10.84 -63.84
CA ASP A 608 3.12 -12.27 -64.20
C ASP A 608 3.73 -13.09 -63.04
N ALA A 609 4.78 -12.58 -62.42
CA ALA A 609 5.44 -13.25 -61.30
C ALA A 609 4.51 -13.40 -60.08
N GLN A 610 3.73 -12.35 -59.79
CA GLN A 610 2.75 -12.40 -58.73
C GLN A 610 1.60 -13.35 -59.01
N PHE A 611 1.12 -13.37 -60.25
CA PHE A 611 0.07 -14.28 -60.68
C PHE A 611 0.55 -15.75 -60.66
N ALA A 612 1.75 -16.00 -61.11
CA ALA A 612 2.36 -17.34 -61.11
C ALA A 612 2.63 -17.85 -59.66
N ALA A 613 2.76 -16.94 -58.70
CA ALA A 613 2.92 -17.29 -57.29
C ALA A 613 1.61 -17.74 -56.60
N LEU A 614 0.44 -17.56 -57.24
CA LEU A 614 -0.83 -18.03 -56.71
C LEU A 614 -0.89 -19.55 -56.69
N GLY A 615 -1.20 -20.14 -55.57
CA GLY A 615 -1.37 -21.58 -55.41
C GLY A 615 -2.72 -22.10 -55.94
N SER A 616 -2.81 -23.42 -56.16
CA SER A 616 -4.01 -24.07 -56.70
C SER A 616 -5.28 -23.76 -55.89
N GLN A 617 -5.16 -23.68 -54.57
CA GLN A 617 -6.31 -23.34 -53.71
C GLN A 617 -6.78 -21.90 -53.87
N GLN A 618 -5.83 -20.97 -54.05
CA GLN A 618 -6.13 -19.56 -54.28
C GLN A 618 -6.83 -19.35 -55.61
N LEU A 619 -6.32 -19.97 -56.66
CA LEU A 619 -6.95 -19.96 -57.96
C LEU A 619 -8.34 -20.61 -57.93
N ALA A 620 -8.49 -21.77 -57.26
CA ALA A 620 -9.80 -22.40 -57.09
C ALA A 620 -10.82 -21.53 -56.30
N GLY A 621 -10.32 -20.57 -55.52
CA GLY A 621 -11.14 -19.59 -54.78
C GLY A 621 -11.71 -18.46 -55.65
N LEU A 622 -11.21 -18.27 -56.85
CA LEU A 622 -11.70 -17.25 -57.80
C LEU A 622 -13.07 -17.60 -58.35
N SER A 623 -13.93 -16.62 -58.46
CA SER A 623 -15.22 -16.75 -59.12
C SER A 623 -15.09 -16.76 -60.64
N SER A 624 -16.08 -17.32 -61.35
CA SER A 624 -16.12 -17.30 -62.79
C SER A 624 -15.99 -15.90 -63.43
N ARG A 625 -16.54 -14.86 -62.73
CA ARG A 625 -16.39 -13.47 -63.17
C ARG A 625 -14.96 -12.98 -63.09
N GLN A 626 -14.25 -13.38 -62.07
CA GLN A 626 -12.83 -13.04 -61.91
C GLN A 626 -11.96 -13.74 -62.92
N TYR A 627 -12.21 -15.04 -63.23
CA TYR A 627 -11.54 -15.74 -64.31
C TYR A 627 -11.80 -15.12 -65.66
N GLN A 628 -13.05 -14.71 -65.96
CA GLN A 628 -13.36 -14.01 -67.21
C GLN A 628 -12.61 -12.70 -67.40
N SER A 629 -12.21 -12.07 -66.31
CA SER A 629 -11.44 -10.81 -66.30
C SER A 629 -9.93 -11.01 -66.47
N LEU A 630 -9.42 -12.23 -66.32
CA LEU A 630 -7.99 -12.55 -66.52
C LEU A 630 -7.56 -12.37 -67.98
N SER A 631 -6.37 -11.86 -68.14
CA SER A 631 -5.78 -11.75 -69.46
C SER A 631 -5.42 -13.14 -70.04
N THR A 632 -5.23 -13.21 -71.35
CA THR A 632 -4.74 -14.42 -71.99
C THR A 632 -3.36 -14.85 -71.49
N ARG A 633 -2.55 -13.87 -71.06
CA ARG A 633 -1.23 -14.12 -70.55
C ARG A 633 -1.33 -14.75 -69.16
N ASP A 634 -2.25 -14.24 -68.28
CA ASP A 634 -2.49 -14.82 -66.96
C ASP A 634 -2.98 -16.26 -67.08
N MET A 635 -3.87 -16.51 -68.05
CA MET A 635 -4.38 -17.87 -68.32
C MET A 635 -3.26 -18.83 -68.69
N ALA A 636 -2.34 -18.41 -69.61
CA ALA A 636 -1.21 -19.20 -69.96
C ALA A 636 -0.17 -19.45 -68.83
N ALA A 637 -0.11 -18.56 -67.87
CA ALA A 637 0.78 -18.67 -66.71
C ALA A 637 0.31 -19.70 -65.64
N ILE A 638 -0.94 -20.15 -65.69
CA ILE A 638 -1.45 -21.17 -64.74
C ILE A 638 -0.80 -22.51 -65.09
N SER A 639 -0.16 -23.15 -64.15
CA SER A 639 0.43 -24.46 -64.31
C SER A 639 -0.63 -25.56 -64.56
N SER A 640 -0.26 -26.67 -65.22
CA SER A 640 -1.13 -27.81 -65.40
C SER A 640 -1.83 -28.28 -64.09
N ALA A 641 -1.05 -28.42 -62.98
CA ALA A 641 -1.58 -28.86 -61.70
C ALA A 641 -2.58 -27.86 -61.09
N GLN A 642 -2.32 -26.55 -61.24
CA GLN A 642 -3.23 -25.51 -60.79
C GLN A 642 -4.51 -25.49 -61.62
N PHE A 643 -4.39 -25.67 -62.95
CA PHE A 643 -5.50 -25.68 -63.86
C PHE A 643 -6.43 -26.87 -63.63
N GLY A 644 -5.86 -28.05 -63.30
CA GLY A 644 -6.61 -29.23 -62.88
C GLY A 644 -7.39 -29.06 -61.57
N GLY A 645 -6.95 -28.12 -60.72
CA GLY A 645 -7.66 -27.79 -59.45
C GLY A 645 -8.85 -26.84 -59.60
N LEU A 646 -9.10 -26.28 -60.81
CA LEU A 646 -10.19 -25.32 -61.03
C LEU A 646 -11.56 -25.99 -61.00
N SER A 647 -12.58 -25.22 -60.58
CA SER A 647 -13.95 -25.75 -60.65
C SER A 647 -14.48 -25.92 -62.07
N THR A 648 -15.36 -26.87 -62.24
CA THR A 648 -16.05 -27.07 -63.51
C THR A 648 -16.82 -25.85 -64.03
N GLN A 649 -17.29 -25.01 -63.09
CA GLN A 649 -17.99 -23.77 -63.42
C GLN A 649 -17.03 -22.72 -64.00
N VAL A 650 -15.78 -22.67 -63.51
CA VAL A 650 -14.75 -21.80 -64.11
C VAL A 650 -14.41 -22.24 -65.51
N ILE A 651 -14.15 -23.53 -65.72
CA ILE A 651 -13.87 -24.10 -67.00
C ILE A 651 -14.99 -23.87 -68.04
N ALA A 652 -16.23 -24.00 -67.59
CA ALA A 652 -17.42 -23.71 -68.45
C ALA A 652 -17.53 -22.21 -68.78
N SER A 653 -16.95 -21.31 -68.05
CA SER A 653 -17.05 -19.86 -68.23
C SER A 653 -15.91 -19.22 -69.03
N LEU A 654 -14.91 -20.00 -69.44
CA LEU A 654 -13.79 -19.52 -70.27
C LEU A 654 -14.27 -18.83 -71.56
N SER A 655 -13.68 -17.66 -71.82
CA SER A 655 -13.92 -16.94 -73.08
C SER A 655 -13.16 -17.59 -74.24
N THR A 656 -13.56 -17.31 -75.49
CA THR A 656 -12.86 -17.82 -76.69
C THR A 656 -11.41 -17.36 -76.73
N ALA A 657 -11.11 -16.12 -76.34
CA ALA A 657 -9.74 -15.62 -76.27
C ALA A 657 -8.89 -16.36 -75.25
N GLN A 658 -9.49 -16.71 -74.11
CA GLN A 658 -8.82 -17.48 -73.06
C GLN A 658 -8.60 -18.93 -73.48
N ALA A 659 -9.56 -19.52 -74.22
CA ALA A 659 -9.43 -20.88 -74.78
C ALA A 659 -8.27 -21.00 -75.75
N VAL A 660 -8.08 -20.02 -76.65
CA VAL A 660 -6.94 -19.96 -77.53
C VAL A 660 -5.59 -19.81 -76.82
N ALA A 661 -5.60 -19.18 -75.64
CA ALA A 661 -4.38 -18.95 -74.87
C ALA A 661 -4.00 -20.13 -73.95
N LEU A 662 -4.81 -21.17 -73.89
CA LEU A 662 -4.47 -22.35 -73.09
C LEU A 662 -3.25 -23.06 -73.74
N THR A 663 -2.47 -23.64 -72.83
CA THR A 663 -1.29 -24.42 -73.26
C THR A 663 -1.59 -25.91 -73.30
N THR A 664 -0.84 -26.66 -74.10
CA THR A 664 -0.94 -28.10 -74.10
C THR A 664 -0.75 -28.76 -72.73
N ASP A 665 0.15 -28.22 -71.91
CA ASP A 665 0.37 -28.71 -70.53
C ASP A 665 -0.89 -28.55 -69.71
N GLN A 666 -1.63 -27.42 -69.81
CA GLN A 666 -2.91 -27.20 -69.15
C GLN A 666 -3.99 -28.15 -69.63
N MET A 667 -3.99 -28.49 -70.90
CA MET A 667 -4.92 -29.46 -71.46
C MET A 667 -4.68 -30.87 -70.90
N VAL A 668 -3.42 -31.26 -70.73
CA VAL A 668 -3.06 -32.51 -70.04
C VAL A 668 -3.55 -32.51 -68.57
N GLY A 669 -3.54 -31.34 -67.88
CA GLY A 669 -3.96 -31.21 -66.45
C GLY A 669 -5.47 -31.20 -66.29
N LEU A 670 -6.31 -31.15 -67.30
CA LEU A 670 -7.76 -31.20 -67.18
C LEU A 670 -8.22 -32.53 -66.61
N THR A 671 -9.14 -32.50 -65.70
CA THR A 671 -9.81 -33.69 -65.16
C THR A 671 -11.03 -34.07 -66.01
N TYR A 672 -11.48 -35.32 -65.92
CA TYR A 672 -12.70 -35.83 -66.53
C TYR A 672 -13.91 -34.86 -66.36
N ALA A 673 -14.16 -34.40 -65.17
CA ALA A 673 -15.27 -33.47 -64.86
C ALA A 673 -15.12 -32.11 -65.55
N GLN A 674 -13.89 -31.60 -65.66
CA GLN A 674 -13.59 -30.34 -66.33
C GLN A 674 -13.70 -30.44 -67.87
N VAL A 675 -13.24 -31.50 -68.42
CA VAL A 675 -13.44 -31.76 -69.90
C VAL A 675 -14.93 -31.83 -70.24
N GLY A 676 -15.72 -32.50 -69.39
CA GLY A 676 -17.16 -32.54 -69.61
C GLY A 676 -17.88 -31.19 -69.45
N ALA A 677 -17.25 -30.26 -68.73
CA ALA A 677 -17.76 -28.91 -68.46
C ALA A 677 -17.35 -27.88 -69.54
N LEU A 678 -16.44 -28.22 -70.47
CA LEU A 678 -16.02 -27.29 -71.51
C LEU A 678 -17.23 -26.83 -72.36
N SER A 679 -17.35 -25.47 -72.44
CA SER A 679 -18.44 -24.93 -73.25
C SER A 679 -18.23 -25.20 -74.75
N LYS A 680 -19.30 -25.23 -75.53
CA LYS A 680 -19.22 -25.39 -77.00
C LYS A 680 -18.39 -24.30 -77.64
N THR A 681 -18.47 -23.07 -77.11
CA THR A 681 -17.69 -21.94 -77.65
C THR A 681 -16.22 -22.07 -77.31
N THR A 682 -15.88 -22.59 -76.12
CA THR A 682 -14.49 -22.90 -75.72
C THR A 682 -13.93 -23.98 -76.60
N LEU A 683 -14.66 -25.08 -76.80
CA LEU A 683 -14.21 -26.22 -77.67
C LEU A 683 -13.93 -25.83 -79.12
N VAL A 684 -14.77 -24.96 -79.66
CA VAL A 684 -14.52 -24.47 -81.07
C VAL A 684 -13.27 -23.61 -81.16
N ALA A 685 -12.94 -22.89 -80.02
CA ALA A 685 -11.78 -21.98 -79.99
C ALA A 685 -10.46 -22.70 -79.72
N LEU A 686 -10.49 -23.93 -79.15
CA LEU A 686 -9.28 -24.68 -78.80
C LEU A 686 -8.49 -24.98 -80.07
N GLU A 687 -7.16 -24.89 -79.99
CA GLU A 687 -6.27 -25.32 -81.04
C GLU A 687 -6.27 -26.84 -81.16
N LYS A 688 -6.00 -27.33 -82.33
CA LYS A 688 -6.01 -28.77 -82.54
C LYS A 688 -4.92 -29.52 -81.79
N GLU A 689 -3.82 -28.85 -81.48
CA GLU A 689 -2.70 -29.32 -80.63
C GLU A 689 -3.19 -29.50 -79.15
N ASP A 690 -4.02 -28.61 -78.66
CA ASP A 690 -4.59 -28.66 -77.36
C ASP A 690 -5.52 -29.84 -77.13
N LEU A 691 -6.36 -30.11 -78.16
CA LEU A 691 -7.25 -31.27 -78.14
C LEU A 691 -6.46 -32.59 -78.18
N ALA A 692 -5.37 -32.62 -78.97
CA ALA A 692 -4.48 -33.77 -79.07
C ALA A 692 -3.67 -34.01 -77.80
N ALA A 693 -3.48 -32.95 -76.89
CA ALA A 693 -2.80 -33.05 -75.60
C ALA A 693 -3.68 -33.58 -74.46
N MET A 694 -5.02 -33.52 -74.58
CA MET A 694 -5.93 -34.02 -73.51
C MET A 694 -5.71 -35.52 -73.26
N GLU A 695 -5.86 -35.89 -71.95
CA GLU A 695 -5.77 -37.29 -71.60
C GLU A 695 -6.92 -38.11 -72.18
N THR A 696 -6.58 -39.31 -72.68
CA THR A 696 -7.53 -40.23 -73.32
C THR A 696 -8.71 -40.61 -72.40
N SER A 697 -8.45 -40.71 -71.07
CA SER A 697 -9.44 -40.99 -70.07
C SER A 697 -10.50 -39.88 -70.01
N ASP A 698 -10.05 -38.61 -70.10
CA ASP A 698 -10.88 -37.44 -69.89
C ASP A 698 -11.74 -37.06 -71.07
N LEU A 699 -11.32 -37.36 -72.25
CA LEU A 699 -12.11 -37.17 -73.43
C LEU A 699 -13.42 -37.94 -73.43
N ARG A 700 -13.54 -39.03 -72.70
CA ARG A 700 -14.80 -39.74 -72.46
C ARG A 700 -15.90 -38.89 -71.86
N ALA A 701 -15.54 -37.76 -71.18
CA ALA A 701 -16.48 -36.82 -70.63
C ALA A 701 -17.20 -35.95 -71.69
N LEU A 702 -16.64 -35.86 -72.95
CA LEU A 702 -17.25 -35.04 -73.95
C LEU A 702 -18.58 -35.67 -74.45
N GLY A 703 -19.62 -34.89 -74.36
CA GLY A 703 -20.96 -35.28 -74.80
C GLY A 703 -21.09 -35.13 -76.28
N SER A 704 -22.10 -35.78 -76.86
CA SER A 704 -22.39 -35.75 -78.36
C SER A 704 -22.61 -34.31 -78.86
N ALA A 705 -23.22 -33.45 -78.03
CA ALA A 705 -23.44 -32.05 -78.39
C ALA A 705 -22.14 -31.22 -78.40
N GLN A 706 -21.11 -31.65 -77.62
CA GLN A 706 -19.80 -31.02 -77.57
C GLN A 706 -18.94 -31.49 -78.73
N LEU A 707 -18.94 -32.80 -79.05
CA LEU A 707 -18.23 -33.35 -80.24
C LEU A 707 -18.74 -32.79 -81.56
N LYS A 708 -20.07 -32.52 -81.62
CA LYS A 708 -20.71 -31.98 -82.85
C LYS A 708 -20.19 -30.59 -83.26
N VAL A 709 -19.69 -29.79 -82.29
CA VAL A 709 -19.20 -28.44 -82.60
C VAL A 709 -17.77 -28.40 -83.05
N LEU A 710 -17.00 -29.50 -82.88
CA LEU A 710 -15.59 -29.59 -83.29
C LEU A 710 -15.50 -29.57 -84.80
N SER A 711 -14.53 -28.81 -85.30
CA SER A 711 -14.20 -28.83 -86.76
C SER A 711 -13.57 -30.15 -87.17
N THR A 712 -13.63 -30.40 -88.47
CA THR A 712 -12.95 -31.58 -89.07
C THR A 712 -11.44 -31.58 -88.85
N ALA A 713 -10.82 -30.38 -88.73
CA ALA A 713 -9.40 -30.21 -88.42
C ALA A 713 -9.10 -30.61 -86.94
N GLN A 714 -9.98 -30.23 -86.01
CA GLN A 714 -9.88 -30.59 -84.60
C GLN A 714 -10.08 -32.10 -84.38
N LEU A 715 -11.10 -32.71 -85.04
CA LEU A 715 -11.37 -34.12 -84.92
C LEU A 715 -10.26 -35.02 -85.56
N SER A 716 -9.60 -34.54 -86.60
CA SER A 716 -8.46 -35.24 -87.19
C SER A 716 -7.17 -35.12 -86.40
N ALA A 717 -7.10 -34.17 -85.45
CA ALA A 717 -5.93 -33.97 -84.54
C ALA A 717 -5.89 -34.96 -83.39
N PHE A 718 -7.01 -35.60 -82.98
CA PHE A 718 -6.97 -36.66 -82.00
C PHE A 718 -5.98 -37.77 -82.37
N THR A 719 -5.26 -38.25 -81.36
CA THR A 719 -4.44 -39.44 -81.51
C THR A 719 -5.33 -40.67 -81.72
N PRO A 720 -4.81 -41.76 -82.34
CA PRO A 720 -5.59 -42.99 -82.49
C PRO A 720 -6.20 -43.51 -81.18
N ALA A 721 -5.44 -43.45 -80.07
CA ALA A 721 -5.90 -43.81 -78.74
C ALA A 721 -7.08 -42.94 -78.28
N GLN A 722 -7.00 -41.63 -78.49
CA GLN A 722 -8.05 -40.69 -78.19
C GLN A 722 -9.30 -40.84 -79.04
N ALA A 723 -9.14 -41.02 -80.31
CA ALA A 723 -10.25 -41.21 -81.22
C ALA A 723 -11.02 -42.53 -80.96
N ASN A 724 -10.33 -43.54 -80.43
CA ASN A 724 -10.93 -44.84 -80.12
C ASN A 724 -11.76 -44.90 -78.87
N VAL A 725 -11.65 -43.88 -77.94
CA VAL A 725 -12.41 -43.92 -76.69
C VAL A 725 -13.84 -43.35 -76.85
N PHE A 726 -14.15 -42.69 -77.94
CA PHE A 726 -15.48 -42.18 -78.15
C PHE A 726 -16.48 -43.33 -78.51
N THR A 727 -17.54 -43.37 -77.77
CA THR A 727 -18.64 -44.31 -77.86
C THR A 727 -19.51 -43.95 -79.10
N THR A 728 -20.27 -44.94 -79.59
CA THR A 728 -21.23 -44.71 -80.71
C THR A 728 -22.32 -43.69 -80.29
N ALA A 729 -22.69 -43.60 -79.00
CA ALA A 729 -23.62 -42.58 -78.45
C ALA A 729 -23.02 -41.19 -78.54
N GLN A 730 -21.73 -41.02 -78.29
CA GLN A 730 -21.04 -39.74 -78.39
C GLN A 730 -20.89 -39.25 -79.87
N THR A 731 -20.64 -40.18 -80.78
CA THR A 731 -20.41 -39.90 -82.19
C THR A 731 -21.69 -39.86 -83.03
N ALA A 732 -22.84 -40.28 -82.50
CA ALA A 732 -24.11 -40.34 -83.18
C ALA A 732 -24.64 -39.03 -83.82
N GLY A 733 -24.13 -37.89 -83.29
CA GLY A 733 -24.53 -36.58 -83.79
C GLY A 733 -23.57 -35.94 -84.84
N LEU A 734 -22.49 -36.61 -85.17
CA LEU A 734 -21.48 -36.08 -86.05
C LEU A 734 -21.94 -36.13 -87.52
N SER A 735 -21.59 -35.13 -88.31
CA SER A 735 -21.77 -35.13 -89.80
C SER A 735 -20.88 -36.16 -90.46
N SER A 736 -21.21 -36.51 -91.71
CA SER A 736 -20.37 -37.44 -92.46
C SER A 736 -18.94 -36.97 -92.57
N ALA A 737 -18.68 -35.67 -92.74
CA ALA A 737 -17.34 -35.11 -92.80
C ALA A 737 -16.59 -35.23 -91.50
N GLN A 738 -17.28 -35.00 -90.34
CA GLN A 738 -16.71 -35.15 -89.02
C GLN A 738 -16.40 -36.63 -88.72
N LEU A 739 -17.28 -37.54 -89.03
CA LEU A 739 -17.01 -38.97 -88.87
C LEU A 739 -15.84 -39.44 -89.72
N THR A 740 -15.69 -38.95 -90.94
CA THR A 740 -14.54 -39.24 -91.77
C THR A 740 -13.23 -38.75 -91.16
N ALA A 741 -13.23 -37.53 -90.62
CA ALA A 741 -12.07 -36.96 -89.96
C ALA A 741 -11.70 -37.76 -88.69
N LEU A 742 -12.65 -38.11 -87.85
CA LEU A 742 -12.44 -38.90 -86.64
C LEU A 742 -11.98 -40.34 -86.95
N ASN A 743 -12.56 -40.97 -88.02
CA ASN A 743 -12.15 -42.30 -88.43
C ASN A 743 -10.73 -42.26 -89.06
N GLY A 744 -10.36 -41.16 -89.69
CA GLY A 744 -9.02 -40.93 -90.18
C GLY A 744 -8.01 -40.90 -89.01
N ALA A 745 -8.36 -40.20 -87.89
CA ALA A 745 -7.59 -40.16 -86.65
C ALA A 745 -7.44 -41.58 -86.02
N LYS A 746 -8.54 -42.36 -85.97
CA LYS A 746 -8.50 -43.76 -85.47
C LYS A 746 -7.53 -44.64 -86.18
N ASN A 747 -7.40 -44.46 -87.49
CA ASN A 747 -6.58 -45.30 -88.33
C ASN A 747 -5.15 -44.80 -88.65
N ALA A 748 -4.81 -43.64 -88.05
CA ALA A 748 -3.52 -42.98 -88.34
C ALA A 748 -2.29 -43.82 -87.89
N GLU A 749 -2.43 -44.62 -86.86
CA GLU A 749 -1.39 -45.52 -86.38
C GLU A 749 -1.09 -46.67 -87.37
N ALA A 750 -2.14 -47.20 -87.91
CA ALA A 750 -2.01 -48.29 -88.96
C ALA A 750 -1.33 -47.77 -90.22
N VAL A 751 -1.65 -46.53 -90.64
CA VAL A 751 -1.02 -45.86 -91.74
C VAL A 751 0.43 -45.54 -91.49
N THR A 752 0.77 -45.03 -90.29
CA THR A 752 2.13 -44.67 -89.84
C THR A 752 3.00 -45.95 -89.76
N ALA A 753 2.48 -47.04 -89.19
CA ALA A 753 3.18 -48.31 -89.11
C ALA A 753 3.44 -48.90 -90.45
N LYS A 754 2.47 -48.73 -91.42
CA LYS A 754 2.61 -49.18 -92.73
C LYS A 754 3.68 -48.38 -93.58
N VAL A 755 3.71 -47.05 -93.34
CA VAL A 755 4.74 -46.19 -93.93
C VAL A 755 6.12 -46.46 -93.35
N MET A 756 6.26 -46.67 -92.05
CA MET A 756 7.51 -47.06 -91.42
C MET A 756 8.02 -48.43 -91.88
N SER A 757 7.12 -49.41 -91.98
CA SER A 757 7.49 -50.75 -92.51
C SER A 757 7.98 -50.70 -93.94
N LEU A 758 7.39 -49.81 -94.76
CA LEU A 758 7.84 -49.55 -96.12
C LEU A 758 9.22 -48.88 -96.16
N ARG A 759 9.45 -47.85 -95.38
CA ARG A 759 10.74 -47.14 -95.22
C ARG A 759 11.85 -48.02 -94.70
N VAL A 760 11.56 -48.88 -93.69
CA VAL A 760 12.52 -49.85 -93.19
C VAL A 760 12.87 -50.89 -94.27
N ARG A 761 11.86 -51.34 -95.05
CA ARG A 761 12.10 -52.26 -96.15
C ARG A 761 12.94 -51.63 -97.26
N ASP A 762 12.69 -50.35 -97.64
CA ASP A 762 13.45 -49.59 -98.58
C ASP A 762 14.90 -49.34 -98.10
N LEU A 763 15.10 -49.10 -96.81
CA LEU A 763 16.43 -48.93 -96.16
C LEU A 763 17.20 -50.25 -96.13
N VAL A 764 16.53 -51.37 -95.81
CA VAL A 764 17.14 -52.71 -95.83
C VAL A 764 17.52 -53.10 -97.24
N GLN A 765 16.70 -52.71 -98.29
CA GLN A 765 16.99 -53.01 -99.73
C GLN A 765 18.16 -52.11 -100.21
N ALA A 766 18.24 -50.85 -99.76
CA ALA A 766 19.37 -49.98 -100.11
C ALA A 766 20.68 -50.45 -99.45
N LEU A 767 20.64 -50.97 -98.24
CA LEU A 767 21.78 -51.59 -97.54
C LEU A 767 22.22 -52.88 -98.15
N ALA A 768 21.28 -53.74 -98.67
CA ALA A 768 21.56 -54.98 -99.43
C ALA A 768 22.22 -54.67 -100.74
N SER A 769 21.77 -53.64 -101.49
CA SER A 769 22.41 -53.18 -102.73
C SER A 769 23.78 -52.62 -102.47
N TYR A 770 23.99 -51.86 -101.33
CA TYR A 770 25.33 -51.36 -100.99
C TYR A 770 26.28 -52.48 -100.58
N GLN A 771 25.79 -53.50 -99.90
CA GLN A 771 26.61 -54.70 -99.58
C GLN A 771 26.94 -55.52 -100.86
N ALA A 772 26.07 -55.53 -101.79
CA ALA A 772 26.31 -56.19 -103.11
C ALA A 772 27.35 -55.43 -103.94
N GLU A 773 27.36 -54.11 -103.89
CA GLU A 773 28.33 -53.26 -104.61
C GLU A 773 29.73 -53.29 -104.04
N VAL A 774 29.82 -53.51 -102.72
CA VAL A 774 31.11 -53.63 -101.99
C VAL A 774 31.71 -55.06 -102.18
N ALA A 775 30.91 -56.05 -102.60
CA ALA A 775 31.38 -57.42 -102.81
C ALA A 775 31.94 -57.73 -104.25
N ALA A 776 32.02 -56.72 -105.16
CA ALA A 776 32.62 -56.93 -106.51
C ALA A 776 34.17 -56.90 -106.43
N PRO A 777 34.87 -57.90 -106.89
CA PRO A 777 36.34 -58.02 -106.82
C PRO A 777 37.04 -57.06 -107.76
N GLY A 778 37.80 -56.11 -107.18
CA GLY A 778 38.76 -55.37 -108.00
C GLY A 778 38.93 -53.89 -107.62
N LEU A 779 39.04 -53.52 -106.43
CA LEU A 779 39.66 -52.26 -106.07
C LEU A 779 40.21 -52.33 -104.58
N ASP A 780 41.41 -52.63 -104.44
CA ASP A 780 42.26 -52.34 -103.34
C ASP A 780 43.22 -51.24 -103.81
N PRO A 781 43.36 -50.08 -103.19
CA PRO A 781 43.94 -49.89 -101.91
C PRO A 781 43.35 -48.60 -101.09
N LEU A 782 42.24 -48.68 -100.47
CA LEU A 782 41.83 -47.66 -99.51
C LEU A 782 41.22 -48.24 -98.24
N ARG A 783 41.79 -49.37 -97.81
CA ARG A 783 41.25 -50.11 -96.68
C ARG A 783 41.80 -49.67 -95.28
N GLU A 784 42.61 -48.65 -95.19
CA GLU A 784 43.30 -48.31 -93.97
C GLU A 784 42.86 -46.95 -93.31
N GLN A 785 41.89 -46.21 -93.87
CA GLN A 785 41.41 -44.95 -93.24
C GLN A 785 39.91 -44.87 -92.90
N ALA A 786 39.12 -45.95 -93.17
CA ALA A 786 37.67 -45.93 -92.82
C ALA A 786 37.31 -46.74 -91.56
N GLY A 787 38.30 -47.21 -90.82
CA GLY A 787 38.05 -48.10 -89.68
C GLY A 787 37.86 -47.41 -88.31
N SER A 788 37.87 -46.09 -88.19
CA SER A 788 37.92 -45.47 -86.88
C SER A 788 36.80 -44.47 -86.46
N HIS A 789 35.74 -44.29 -87.23
CA HIS A 789 34.70 -43.33 -86.80
C HIS A 789 33.26 -43.77 -87.15
N LEU A 790 32.76 -44.92 -86.64
CA LEU A 790 31.33 -45.15 -86.47
C LEU A 790 31.10 -45.98 -85.15
N GLN A 791 31.23 -45.30 -84.06
CA GLN A 791 30.62 -45.78 -82.82
C GLN A 791 29.18 -45.28 -82.81
N LEU A 792 28.23 -46.19 -82.99
CA LEU A 792 26.81 -45.95 -82.71
C LEU A 792 26.66 -45.94 -81.19
N ASN A 793 26.53 -44.75 -80.63
CA ASN A 793 26.17 -44.62 -79.21
C ASN A 793 24.66 -44.83 -79.10
N ILE A 794 24.25 -46.03 -78.71
CA ILE A 794 22.85 -46.30 -78.33
C ILE A 794 22.79 -45.90 -76.87
N TYR A 795 22.27 -44.71 -76.62
CA TYR A 795 21.90 -44.28 -75.22
C TYR A 795 20.65 -45.04 -74.77
N ALA A 796 20.83 -45.94 -73.78
CA ALA A 796 19.75 -46.45 -73.03
C ALA A 796 19.41 -45.38 -71.96
N PRO A 797 18.18 -45.05 -71.66
CA PRO A 797 17.84 -44.10 -70.68
C PRO A 797 18.18 -44.65 -69.28
N GLU A 798 19.14 -44.01 -68.57
CA GLU A 798 19.43 -44.28 -67.19
C GLU A 798 18.28 -43.79 -66.28
N THR A 799 17.78 -44.66 -65.46
CA THR A 799 16.87 -44.38 -64.36
C THR A 799 17.65 -43.66 -63.26
N PRO A 800 17.14 -42.53 -62.66
CA PRO A 800 17.82 -41.87 -61.60
C PRO A 800 17.70 -42.68 -60.29
N PRO A 801 18.75 -42.66 -59.45
CA PRO A 801 18.75 -43.39 -58.17
C PRO A 801 17.90 -42.72 -57.15
N HIS A 802 17.14 -43.49 -56.40
CA HIS A 802 16.38 -43.10 -55.15
C HIS A 802 17.30 -42.66 -54.04
N LEU A 803 17.11 -41.49 -53.57
CA LEU A 803 17.64 -41.01 -52.28
C LEU A 803 16.62 -41.20 -51.17
N PHE A 804 16.79 -42.26 -50.43
CA PHE A 804 16.26 -42.34 -49.06
C PHE A 804 17.41 -42.14 -48.05
N ALA A 805 17.30 -41.16 -47.20
CA ALA A 805 17.95 -41.13 -45.90
C ALA A 805 17.01 -40.48 -44.90
N PRO A 806 16.85 -41.07 -43.69
CA PRO A 806 15.90 -40.63 -42.74
C PRO A 806 16.45 -39.50 -41.82
N PRO A 807 15.57 -38.75 -41.11
CA PRO A 807 16.00 -37.67 -40.23
C PRO A 807 16.49 -38.22 -38.90
N ARG A 808 17.58 -37.68 -38.43
CA ARG A 808 17.97 -37.80 -37.00
C ARG A 808 17.88 -36.44 -36.31
N LYS A 809 17.04 -36.46 -35.26
CA LYS A 809 16.92 -35.67 -34.02
C LYS A 809 16.98 -34.16 -34.10
#